data_003c44358b5801594a57f6f944d7afa9
#
_entry.id   003c44358b5801594a57f6f944d7afa9
#
_cell.length_a   1.000
_cell.length_b   1.000
_cell.length_c   1.000
_cell.angle_alpha   90.00
_cell.angle_beta   90.00
_cell.angle_gamma   90.00
#
_symmetry.space_group_name_H-M   'P 1'
#
loop_
_entity.id
_entity.type
_entity.pdbx_description
1 polymer ?
#
loop_
_entity_poly.entity_id
_entity_poly.type
_entity_poly.pdbx_seq_one_letter_code
_entity_poly.pdbx_strand_id
1 'polypeptide(L)'
;MEKSKNNDDEYSKNNENSSISQSEKLLITQSTEVNTESQKKKKGKKHKKKKTPKKIKKEELTEEQISKFRLQDKTITDTFINYYKHILNFDEKEFSEFLKISVEELPIIFRLNKIYTYSESLEEEISECLLRNKEHFNNRISRPRLNFLDNIYQIDKLDKSNNIDATLKQILFTENDYGILRQELVSMIPVNLIDIEESDIILDMCAAPGNKTIQILEIMSEKARNKNTLPSGVIIANELDDKRAGNMAHFFKAHFPINIVVTNNNAETLPIFEDENYRPNIVICDVPCSGDGTLRKNKMIRKKWKIEFGLENHFTQIKILDNAIRQCKNDGYIIYSTCAINPIENEAVVCAIMEKYNDEIELINCSKKLRDMNIKFREGLIKWKVCVDMDKDKNYIWKEKYSDVKNNRSGLIKETMFHNIYTYKNNHPSALFKFTDPLNLRNCIRIYSHENNSDCFFIAVIHKKNNFNSNTHNKNSHYSVPLNENKMKTIGEDLEDFMDFLGIENDEKMPDNNNIDNNDDKNEIKLEENNISDEKQKSSEEDLIFKKYVKISSYPESYNDLMKYFKFKNGLLVRHLFCKRESSQKIFLFSKKLSEMITIFTKMNLNIIRSGLVVFKKEREKSIKMMYRVTHYGAILMADYFGGQIIELDRPNLIKMMFDSDDLSIPFDKIPEEEKKKIDECESGCIVLLYDAFILVSRKGKGTLHLMLPKFPKGTLKKYFLRAISDD
;
A
#
# COMPACT_ATOMS: atom_id res chain seq x y z
N MET A 1 -52.14 -25.40 -46.13
CA MET A 1 -53.31 -24.57 -45.86
C MET A 1 -52.88 -23.45 -44.96
N GLU A 2 -52.72 -22.48 -45.63
CA GLU A 2 -53.23 -21.06 -45.59
C GLU A 2 -52.53 -20.18 -44.60
N LYS A 3 -51.68 -19.35 -45.18
CA LYS A 3 -51.83 -17.90 -45.53
C LYS A 3 -51.87 -16.98 -44.32
N SER A 4 -50.90 -16.22 -44.26
CA SER A 4 -50.48 -14.91 -44.83
C SER A 4 -50.99 -13.73 -44.03
N LYS A 5 -50.17 -12.81 -43.68
CA LYS A 5 -49.89 -11.54 -44.34
C LYS A 5 -49.08 -10.62 -43.42
N ASN A 6 -48.07 -10.07 -44.02
CA ASN A 6 -47.42 -8.80 -43.84
C ASN A 6 -48.18 -7.74 -43.05
N ASN A 7 -47.46 -6.99 -42.18
CA ASN A 7 -47.39 -5.56 -42.35
C ASN A 7 -46.09 -5.00 -41.77
N ASP A 8 -45.59 -4.09 -42.53
CA ASP A 8 -44.33 -3.37 -42.44
C ASP A 8 -44.38 -2.23 -41.42
N ASP A 9 -43.16 -1.84 -41.06
CA ASP A 9 -42.77 -0.45 -40.69
C ASP A 9 -43.32 0.18 -39.41
N GLU A 10 -42.37 0.34 -38.46
CA GLU A 10 -42.01 1.68 -37.98
C GLU A 10 -40.76 1.60 -37.09
N TYR A 11 -39.61 1.95 -37.68
CA TYR A 11 -38.41 2.28 -36.97
C TYR A 11 -38.62 3.61 -36.24
N SER A 12 -39.01 3.55 -34.97
CA SER A 12 -38.92 4.72 -34.10
C SER A 12 -37.50 4.85 -33.55
N LYS A 13 -36.78 5.85 -34.01
CA LYS A 13 -35.51 6.32 -33.46
C LYS A 13 -35.73 6.79 -32.00
N ASN A 14 -35.41 5.96 -31.07
CA ASN A 14 -35.21 6.41 -29.68
C ASN A 14 -33.80 6.99 -29.56
N ASN A 15 -33.74 8.32 -29.59
CA ASN A 15 -32.59 9.11 -29.17
C ASN A 15 -32.42 8.92 -27.65
N GLU A 16 -31.50 8.05 -27.25
CA GLU A 16 -30.98 8.05 -25.88
C GLU A 16 -30.05 9.26 -25.68
N ASN A 17 -30.67 10.37 -25.27
CA ASN A 17 -29.92 11.50 -24.70
C ASN A 17 -29.40 11.09 -23.31
N SER A 18 -28.20 10.49 -23.25
CA SER A 18 -27.48 10.34 -21.99
C SER A 18 -26.94 11.70 -21.56
N SER A 19 -27.61 12.34 -20.62
CA SER A 19 -27.16 13.58 -19.98
C SER A 19 -25.83 13.32 -19.24
N ILE A 20 -24.77 13.98 -19.66
CA ILE A 20 -23.45 13.90 -19.06
C ILE A 20 -23.48 14.67 -17.74
N SER A 21 -22.97 14.07 -16.66
CA SER A 21 -22.91 14.69 -15.34
C SER A 21 -22.01 15.94 -15.34
N GLN A 22 -22.32 16.90 -14.45
CA GLN A 22 -21.50 18.14 -14.32
C GLN A 22 -20.04 17.86 -13.97
N SER A 23 -19.75 16.75 -13.28
CA SER A 23 -18.41 16.29 -12.92
C SER A 23 -17.57 15.84 -14.11
N GLU A 24 -18.17 15.18 -15.11
CA GLU A 24 -17.45 14.80 -16.34
C GLU A 24 -17.11 16.02 -17.22
N LYS A 25 -17.96 17.04 -17.22
CA LYS A 25 -17.69 18.32 -17.91
C LYS A 25 -16.54 19.09 -17.26
N LEU A 26 -16.40 19.00 -15.92
CA LEU A 26 -15.33 19.64 -15.15
C LEU A 26 -13.94 19.01 -15.44
N LEU A 27 -13.85 17.69 -15.46
CA LEU A 27 -12.63 16.93 -15.73
C LEU A 27 -12.05 17.20 -17.12
N ILE A 28 -12.92 17.32 -18.13
CA ILE A 28 -12.51 17.59 -19.52
C ILE A 28 -12.01 19.04 -19.66
N THR A 29 -12.53 19.98 -18.88
CA THR A 29 -12.11 21.37 -18.90
C THR A 29 -10.73 21.58 -18.28
N GLN A 30 -10.37 20.80 -17.25
CA GLN A 30 -9.04 20.88 -16.62
C GLN A 30 -7.92 20.37 -17.53
N SER A 31 -8.16 19.32 -18.31
CA SER A 31 -7.16 18.79 -19.26
C SER A 31 -6.89 19.68 -20.48
N THR A 32 -7.81 20.58 -20.83
CA THR A 32 -7.61 21.54 -21.93
C THR A 32 -6.84 22.79 -21.49
N GLU A 33 -6.86 23.16 -20.21
CA GLU A 33 -6.09 24.32 -19.70
C GLU A 33 -4.57 24.06 -19.69
N VAL A 34 -4.13 22.82 -19.45
CA VAL A 34 -2.71 22.45 -19.44
C VAL A 34 -2.07 22.55 -20.83
N ASN A 35 -2.83 22.32 -21.89
CA ASN A 35 -2.29 22.40 -23.25
C ASN A 35 -2.18 23.82 -23.84
N THR A 36 -2.82 24.82 -23.22
CA THR A 36 -2.76 26.21 -23.69
C THR A 36 -1.66 27.06 -23.06
N GLU A 37 -1.13 26.66 -21.89
CA GLU A 37 -0.04 27.41 -21.25
C GLU A 37 1.35 27.10 -21.81
N SER A 38 1.58 25.96 -22.45
CA SER A 38 2.89 25.58 -23.01
C SER A 38 3.29 26.34 -24.29
N GLN A 39 2.38 27.07 -24.91
CA GLN A 39 2.68 27.83 -26.16
C GLN A 39 2.97 29.33 -25.96
N LYS A 40 2.94 29.90 -24.75
CA LYS A 40 3.10 31.34 -24.49
C LYS A 40 4.33 31.78 -23.69
N LYS A 41 5.35 30.98 -23.56
CA LYS A 41 6.61 31.43 -22.92
C LYS A 41 7.77 31.60 -23.90
N LYS A 42 7.67 32.61 -24.77
CA LYS A 42 8.84 33.29 -25.35
C LYS A 42 8.43 34.69 -25.79
N LYS A 43 8.57 35.69 -24.92
CA LYS A 43 9.07 37.05 -25.18
C LYS A 43 8.74 38.02 -24.02
N GLY A 44 9.78 38.66 -23.49
CA GLY A 44 9.76 40.06 -23.05
C GLY A 44 9.40 40.35 -21.59
N LYS A 45 10.39 40.47 -20.70
CA LYS A 45 10.28 41.23 -19.45
C LYS A 45 9.90 42.69 -19.68
N LYS A 46 8.76 43.13 -19.11
CA LYS A 46 8.54 44.52 -18.68
C LYS A 46 7.52 44.55 -17.55
N HIS A 47 7.86 45.25 -16.45
CA HIS A 47 7.02 45.51 -15.29
C HIS A 47 5.64 46.05 -15.67
N LYS A 48 4.57 45.42 -15.14
CA LYS A 48 3.25 46.08 -15.02
C LYS A 48 2.47 45.57 -13.83
N LYS A 49 1.79 46.53 -13.19
CA LYS A 49 0.97 46.50 -11.97
C LYS A 49 -0.02 45.32 -11.91
N LYS A 50 -0.19 44.79 -10.68
CA LYS A 50 -1.23 43.83 -10.32
C LYS A 50 -2.62 44.30 -10.77
N LYS A 51 -3.24 43.61 -11.72
CA LYS A 51 -4.68 43.61 -11.97
C LYS A 51 -5.25 42.30 -11.47
N THR A 52 -6.33 42.39 -10.72
CA THR A 52 -7.19 41.28 -10.29
C THR A 52 -7.54 40.36 -11.45
N PRO A 53 -7.47 39.03 -11.32
CA PRO A 53 -7.80 38.12 -12.40
C PRO A 53 -9.31 38.21 -12.71
N LYS A 54 -9.64 38.52 -13.94
CA LYS A 54 -10.98 38.37 -14.47
C LYS A 54 -11.35 36.89 -14.47
N LYS A 55 -12.49 36.52 -13.84
CA LYS A 55 -13.11 35.20 -14.00
C LYS A 55 -13.27 34.92 -15.51
N ILE A 56 -12.52 33.95 -16.00
CA ILE A 56 -12.71 33.39 -17.34
C ILE A 56 -14.00 32.56 -17.28
N LYS A 57 -14.96 32.89 -18.15
CA LYS A 57 -16.15 32.04 -18.35
C LYS A 57 -15.66 30.68 -18.86
N LYS A 58 -15.96 29.61 -18.13
CA LYS A 58 -15.75 28.23 -18.60
C LYS A 58 -16.70 28.01 -19.78
N GLU A 59 -16.15 27.76 -20.95
CA GLU A 59 -16.94 27.30 -22.10
C GLU A 59 -17.24 25.81 -21.87
N GLU A 60 -18.51 25.43 -21.85
CA GLU A 60 -18.92 24.03 -21.76
C GLU A 60 -18.57 23.33 -23.08
N LEU A 61 -17.87 22.18 -22.96
CA LEU A 61 -17.53 21.34 -24.11
C LEU A 61 -18.78 20.73 -24.74
N THR A 62 -18.81 20.67 -26.06
CA THR A 62 -19.91 20.05 -26.80
C THR A 62 -19.87 18.53 -26.66
N GLU A 63 -21.01 17.86 -26.81
CA GLU A 63 -21.08 16.38 -26.76
C GLU A 63 -20.17 15.69 -27.77
N GLU A 64 -19.95 16.31 -28.94
CA GLU A 64 -19.04 15.82 -29.95
C GLU A 64 -17.57 15.91 -29.49
N GLN A 65 -17.19 16.98 -28.80
CA GLN A 65 -15.85 17.13 -28.21
C GLN A 65 -15.61 16.12 -27.08
N ILE A 66 -16.63 15.88 -26.26
CA ILE A 66 -16.59 14.91 -25.19
C ILE A 66 -16.52 13.47 -25.75
N SER A 67 -17.29 13.16 -26.80
CA SER A 67 -17.25 11.87 -27.47
C SER A 67 -15.89 11.60 -28.11
N LYS A 68 -15.32 12.61 -28.78
CA LYS A 68 -13.98 12.55 -29.37
C LYS A 68 -12.88 12.36 -28.33
N PHE A 69 -13.01 13.03 -27.17
CA PHE A 69 -12.10 12.85 -26.04
C PHE A 69 -12.20 11.44 -25.45
N ARG A 70 -13.40 10.91 -25.26
CA ARG A 70 -13.64 9.53 -24.79
C ARG A 70 -13.09 8.47 -25.75
N LEU A 71 -13.19 8.68 -27.07
CA LEU A 71 -12.58 7.80 -28.07
C LEU A 71 -11.05 7.82 -27.98
N GLN A 72 -10.44 9.01 -27.85
CA GLN A 72 -8.99 9.16 -27.70
C GLN A 72 -8.49 8.53 -26.38
N ASP A 73 -9.32 8.52 -25.34
CA ASP A 73 -8.96 7.98 -24.02
C ASP A 73 -8.91 6.43 -24.01
N LYS A 74 -9.56 5.78 -24.98
CA LYS A 74 -9.57 4.31 -25.15
C LYS A 74 -8.52 3.81 -26.14
N THR A 75 -7.71 4.68 -26.75
CA THR A 75 -6.78 4.28 -27.78
C THR A 75 -5.44 3.83 -27.19
N ILE A 76 -5.03 2.62 -27.47
CA ILE A 76 -3.67 2.12 -27.23
C ILE A 76 -2.81 2.49 -28.43
N THR A 77 -1.56 2.94 -28.22
CA THR A 77 -0.67 3.35 -29.31
C THR A 77 -0.25 2.19 -30.20
N ASP A 78 -0.10 2.43 -31.50
CA ASP A 78 0.41 1.43 -32.45
C ASP A 78 1.79 0.90 -32.03
N THR A 79 2.61 1.74 -31.40
CA THR A 79 3.90 1.36 -30.81
C THR A 79 3.74 0.22 -29.83
N PHE A 80 2.80 0.31 -28.87
CA PHE A 80 2.50 -0.74 -27.92
C PHE A 80 1.97 -2.00 -28.61
N ILE A 81 0.98 -1.84 -29.50
CA ILE A 81 0.33 -2.95 -30.21
C ILE A 81 1.37 -3.74 -31.00
N ASN A 82 2.18 -3.07 -31.82
CA ASN A 82 3.18 -3.72 -32.67
C ASN A 82 4.28 -4.40 -31.85
N TYR A 83 4.69 -3.82 -30.72
CA TYR A 83 5.67 -4.42 -29.84
C TYR A 83 5.15 -5.71 -29.19
N TYR A 84 3.97 -5.65 -28.56
CA TYR A 84 3.44 -6.79 -27.82
C TYR A 84 2.89 -7.90 -28.70
N LYS A 85 2.48 -7.60 -29.93
CA LYS A 85 2.14 -8.61 -30.92
C LYS A 85 3.32 -9.55 -31.25
N HIS A 86 4.57 -9.07 -31.12
CA HIS A 86 5.76 -9.87 -31.33
C HIS A 86 6.25 -10.61 -30.07
N ILE A 87 5.90 -10.10 -28.89
CA ILE A 87 6.37 -10.64 -27.60
C ILE A 87 5.40 -11.67 -27.04
N LEU A 88 4.10 -11.34 -27.06
CA LEU A 88 3.07 -12.22 -26.52
C LEU A 88 2.77 -13.32 -27.55
N ASN A 89 2.84 -14.56 -27.09
CA ASN A 89 2.52 -15.71 -27.94
C ASN A 89 1.01 -15.96 -27.96
N PHE A 90 0.23 -14.93 -28.35
CA PHE A 90 -1.21 -14.97 -28.51
C PHE A 90 -1.56 -15.15 -29.98
N ASP A 91 -2.64 -15.86 -30.28
CA ASP A 91 -3.23 -15.81 -31.60
C ASP A 91 -3.94 -14.46 -31.84
N GLU A 92 -4.33 -14.16 -33.06
CA GLU A 92 -4.95 -12.88 -33.44
C GLU A 92 -6.26 -12.61 -32.70
N LYS A 93 -7.05 -13.65 -32.41
CA LYS A 93 -8.30 -13.53 -31.69
C LYS A 93 -8.06 -13.19 -30.23
N GLU A 94 -7.16 -13.91 -29.60
CA GLU A 94 -6.78 -13.69 -28.22
C GLU A 94 -6.11 -12.32 -28.00
N PHE A 95 -5.22 -11.93 -28.91
CA PHE A 95 -4.58 -10.60 -28.85
C PHE A 95 -5.62 -9.48 -28.98
N SER A 96 -6.62 -9.65 -29.86
CA SER A 96 -7.73 -8.70 -30.00
C SER A 96 -8.57 -8.62 -28.72
N GLU A 97 -8.85 -9.77 -28.06
CA GLU A 97 -9.56 -9.80 -26.78
C GLU A 97 -8.76 -9.13 -25.66
N PHE A 98 -7.46 -9.40 -25.58
CA PHE A 98 -6.54 -8.75 -24.64
C PHE A 98 -6.58 -7.22 -24.80
N LEU A 99 -6.44 -6.69 -26.02
CA LEU A 99 -6.49 -5.24 -26.29
C LEU A 99 -7.86 -4.65 -25.94
N LYS A 100 -8.96 -5.35 -26.25
CA LYS A 100 -10.32 -4.91 -25.93
C LYS A 100 -10.48 -4.75 -24.41
N ILE A 101 -10.11 -5.76 -23.63
CA ILE A 101 -10.21 -5.72 -22.17
C ILE A 101 -9.27 -4.66 -21.58
N SER A 102 -8.08 -4.45 -22.17
CA SER A 102 -7.08 -3.49 -21.69
C SER A 102 -7.53 -2.02 -21.73
N VAL A 103 -8.63 -1.69 -22.42
CA VAL A 103 -9.23 -0.34 -22.42
C VAL A 103 -10.51 -0.24 -21.59
N GLU A 104 -11.00 -1.34 -21.06
CA GLU A 104 -12.17 -1.36 -20.19
C GLU A 104 -11.75 -0.98 -18.75
N GLU A 105 -12.69 -0.36 -18.03
CA GLU A 105 -12.45 -0.02 -16.63
C GLU A 105 -12.30 -1.28 -15.76
N LEU A 106 -11.42 -1.21 -14.76
CA LEU A 106 -11.27 -2.28 -13.77
C LEU A 106 -12.51 -2.37 -12.89
N PRO A 107 -12.86 -3.56 -12.38
CA PRO A 107 -13.81 -3.67 -11.28
C PRO A 107 -13.24 -2.99 -10.03
N ILE A 108 -14.10 -2.47 -9.18
CA ILE A 108 -13.70 -1.99 -7.85
C ILE A 108 -13.54 -3.21 -6.97
N ILE A 109 -12.33 -3.45 -6.49
CA ILE A 109 -12.04 -4.53 -5.56
C ILE A 109 -11.58 -3.95 -4.24
N PHE A 110 -12.20 -4.44 -3.18
CA PHE A 110 -11.83 -4.10 -1.82
C PHE A 110 -11.90 -5.32 -0.92
N ARG A 111 -11.15 -5.28 0.17
CA ARG A 111 -11.21 -6.28 1.23
C ARG A 111 -11.50 -5.62 2.57
N LEU A 112 -12.16 -6.36 3.44
CA LEU A 112 -12.35 -5.94 4.82
C LEU A 112 -11.06 -6.18 5.60
N ASN A 113 -10.68 -5.19 6.38
CA ASN A 113 -9.53 -5.28 7.26
C ASN A 113 -9.90 -6.07 8.52
N LYS A 114 -9.48 -7.31 8.62
CA LYS A 114 -9.76 -8.20 9.75
C LYS A 114 -9.09 -7.76 11.08
N ILE A 115 -8.11 -6.85 11.03
CA ILE A 115 -7.50 -6.27 12.24
C ILE A 115 -8.41 -5.17 12.82
N TYR A 116 -9.27 -4.61 12.00
CA TYR A 116 -10.18 -3.54 12.43
C TYR A 116 -11.14 -4.07 13.49
N THR A 117 -11.21 -3.40 14.63
CA THR A 117 -11.96 -3.83 15.81
C THR A 117 -13.44 -4.05 15.52
N TYR A 118 -14.00 -3.29 14.59
CA TYR A 118 -15.42 -3.34 14.19
C TYR A 118 -15.63 -3.98 12.82
N SER A 119 -14.76 -4.92 12.43
CA SER A 119 -14.82 -5.56 11.11
C SER A 119 -16.09 -6.36 10.89
N GLU A 120 -16.62 -7.00 11.91
CA GLU A 120 -17.85 -7.79 11.87
C GLU A 120 -19.06 -6.89 11.64
N SER A 121 -19.22 -5.82 12.44
CA SER A 121 -20.31 -4.85 12.26
C SER A 121 -20.25 -4.15 10.89
N LEU A 122 -19.05 -3.90 10.37
CA LEU A 122 -18.86 -3.35 9.03
C LEU A 122 -19.26 -4.37 7.95
N GLU A 123 -18.94 -5.66 8.13
CA GLU A 123 -19.33 -6.72 7.21
C GLU A 123 -20.85 -6.90 7.16
N GLU A 124 -21.52 -6.84 8.30
CA GLU A 124 -22.97 -6.88 8.39
C GLU A 124 -23.58 -5.68 7.66
N GLU A 125 -23.09 -4.47 7.90
CA GLU A 125 -23.57 -3.26 7.24
C GLU A 125 -23.42 -3.35 5.71
N ILE A 126 -22.26 -3.80 5.22
CA ILE A 126 -22.04 -4.02 3.79
C ILE A 126 -23.03 -5.06 3.26
N SER A 127 -23.21 -6.17 3.97
CA SER A 127 -24.11 -7.25 3.58
C SER A 127 -25.57 -6.77 3.48
N GLU A 128 -26.03 -5.97 4.41
CA GLU A 128 -27.35 -5.34 4.37
C GLU A 128 -27.50 -4.37 3.20
N CYS A 129 -26.49 -3.51 2.97
CA CYS A 129 -26.47 -2.61 1.83
C CYS A 129 -26.56 -3.38 0.51
N LEU A 130 -25.83 -4.50 0.40
CA LEU A 130 -25.86 -5.36 -0.77
C LEU A 130 -27.24 -6.02 -0.98
N LEU A 131 -27.87 -6.48 0.10
CA LEU A 131 -29.21 -7.05 0.07
C LEU A 131 -30.25 -6.03 -0.38
N ARG A 132 -30.25 -4.83 0.20
CA ARG A 132 -31.18 -3.74 -0.17
C ARG A 132 -31.06 -3.31 -1.62
N ASN A 133 -29.87 -3.44 -2.19
CA ASN A 133 -29.56 -3.02 -3.56
C ASN A 133 -29.47 -4.21 -4.55
N LYS A 134 -29.92 -5.41 -4.16
CA LYS A 134 -29.80 -6.64 -4.97
C LYS A 134 -30.35 -6.48 -6.39
N GLU A 135 -31.48 -5.79 -6.53
CA GLU A 135 -32.12 -5.53 -7.83
C GLU A 135 -31.31 -4.53 -8.70
N HIS A 136 -30.67 -3.52 -8.08
CA HIS A 136 -29.85 -2.55 -8.78
C HIS A 136 -28.51 -3.13 -9.26
N PHE A 137 -28.01 -4.11 -8.54
CA PHE A 137 -26.71 -4.71 -8.88
C PHE A 137 -26.80 -5.85 -9.89
N ASN A 138 -28.00 -6.37 -10.23
CA ASN A 138 -28.20 -7.43 -11.24
C ASN A 138 -27.08 -8.50 -11.22
N ASN A 139 -26.72 -9.03 -10.05
CA ASN A 139 -25.59 -9.92 -9.83
C ASN A 139 -24.19 -9.32 -10.12
N ARG A 140 -24.05 -7.98 -10.19
CA ARG A 140 -22.78 -7.29 -10.46
C ARG A 140 -21.87 -7.21 -9.24
N ILE A 141 -22.37 -7.55 -8.04
CA ILE A 141 -21.53 -7.70 -6.86
C ILE A 141 -21.30 -9.20 -6.68
N SER A 142 -20.09 -9.60 -6.92
CA SER A 142 -19.63 -10.93 -6.61
C SER A 142 -18.61 -10.85 -5.49
N ARG A 143 -18.72 -11.73 -4.50
CA ARG A 143 -17.48 -12.13 -3.82
C ARG A 143 -16.67 -12.81 -4.91
N PRO A 144 -15.50 -12.34 -5.32
CA PRO A 144 -14.66 -13.13 -6.21
C PRO A 144 -14.57 -14.49 -5.54
N ARG A 145 -14.81 -15.54 -6.29
CA ARG A 145 -14.64 -16.93 -5.79
C ARG A 145 -13.15 -17.22 -5.59
N LEU A 146 -12.52 -16.41 -4.78
CA LEU A 146 -11.13 -16.53 -4.39
C LEU A 146 -11.14 -17.27 -3.08
N ASN A 147 -10.86 -18.56 -3.14
CA ASN A 147 -10.90 -19.46 -1.99
C ASN A 147 -9.87 -19.12 -0.89
N PHE A 148 -9.08 -18.05 -1.05
CA PHE A 148 -7.98 -17.72 -0.14
C PHE A 148 -8.22 -16.52 0.77
N LEU A 149 -9.27 -15.72 0.53
CA LEU A 149 -9.64 -14.59 1.37
C LEU A 149 -11.17 -14.43 1.39
N ASP A 150 -11.80 -14.73 2.50
CA ASP A 150 -13.26 -14.66 2.65
C ASP A 150 -13.81 -13.25 2.67
N ASN A 151 -12.94 -12.26 2.84
CA ASN A 151 -13.27 -10.85 3.06
C ASN A 151 -13.08 -9.95 1.83
N ILE A 152 -13.00 -10.53 0.60
CA ILE A 152 -12.85 -9.76 -0.65
C ILE A 152 -14.22 -9.57 -1.30
N TYR A 153 -14.46 -8.35 -1.76
CA TYR A 153 -15.64 -7.93 -2.53
C TYR A 153 -15.21 -7.33 -3.86
N GLN A 154 -15.92 -7.70 -4.93
CA GLN A 154 -15.75 -7.14 -6.26
C GLN A 154 -17.04 -6.50 -6.73
N ILE A 155 -16.97 -5.28 -7.23
CA ILE A 155 -18.07 -4.57 -7.85
C ILE A 155 -17.73 -4.35 -9.31
N ASP A 156 -18.42 -5.05 -10.20
CA ASP A 156 -18.27 -4.89 -11.65
C ASP A 156 -19.08 -3.68 -12.11
N LYS A 157 -18.40 -2.68 -12.64
CA LYS A 157 -18.94 -1.44 -13.25
C LYS A 157 -20.03 -0.78 -12.39
N LEU A 158 -19.63 0.25 -11.66
CA LEU A 158 -20.58 1.21 -11.13
C LEU A 158 -21.15 2.00 -12.29
N ASP A 159 -22.42 1.78 -12.62
CA ASP A 159 -23.12 2.64 -13.55
C ASP A 159 -23.25 4.04 -12.88
N LYS A 160 -22.52 5.01 -13.41
CA LYS A 160 -22.49 6.39 -12.85
C LYS A 160 -23.86 7.07 -12.93
N SER A 161 -24.77 6.54 -13.73
CA SER A 161 -26.12 7.09 -13.95
C SER A 161 -27.17 6.61 -12.95
N ASN A 162 -26.93 5.53 -12.21
CA ASN A 162 -27.94 4.90 -11.37
C ASN A 162 -27.59 5.00 -9.88
N ASN A 163 -28.57 5.39 -9.11
CA ASN A 163 -28.67 5.52 -7.65
C ASN A 163 -28.07 4.33 -6.89
N ILE A 164 -26.73 4.26 -6.85
CA ILE A 164 -26.07 3.47 -5.81
C ILE A 164 -26.55 4.05 -4.49
N ASP A 165 -26.99 3.18 -3.60
CA ASP A 165 -27.35 3.56 -2.22
C ASP A 165 -26.29 4.54 -1.67
N ALA A 166 -26.75 5.69 -1.21
CA ALA A 166 -25.88 6.72 -0.63
C ALA A 166 -25.02 6.13 0.49
N THR A 167 -25.55 5.16 1.25
CA THR A 167 -24.85 4.45 2.31
C THR A 167 -23.68 3.64 1.77
N LEU A 168 -23.86 2.88 0.68
CA LEU A 168 -22.77 2.12 0.09
C LEU A 168 -21.70 3.04 -0.55
N LYS A 169 -22.16 4.15 -1.18
CA LYS A 169 -21.21 5.19 -1.64
C LYS A 169 -20.42 5.76 -0.47
N GLN A 170 -21.08 6.08 0.61
CA GLN A 170 -20.46 6.58 1.82
C GLN A 170 -19.45 5.58 2.38
N ILE A 171 -19.81 4.31 2.53
CA ILE A 171 -18.94 3.25 3.00
C ILE A 171 -17.71 3.10 2.08
N LEU A 172 -17.92 3.09 0.75
CA LEU A 172 -16.84 2.82 -0.19
C LEU A 172 -15.95 4.04 -0.48
N PHE A 173 -16.48 5.27 -0.40
CA PHE A 173 -15.80 6.45 -0.92
C PHE A 173 -15.53 7.55 0.10
N THR A 174 -16.29 7.65 1.20
CA THR A 174 -16.13 8.72 2.19
C THR A 174 -15.68 8.26 3.56
N GLU A 175 -16.05 7.05 3.97
CA GLU A 175 -15.59 6.49 5.23
C GLU A 175 -14.25 5.79 4.99
N ASN A 176 -13.18 6.56 5.05
CA ASN A 176 -11.80 6.06 5.13
C ASN A 176 -11.54 5.46 6.52
N ASP A 177 -12.46 4.65 7.03
CA ASP A 177 -12.40 4.11 8.38
C ASP A 177 -11.50 2.89 8.49
N TYR A 178 -10.45 2.83 7.64
CA TYR A 178 -9.42 1.78 7.72
C TYR A 178 -9.96 0.35 7.78
N GLY A 179 -11.28 0.18 7.86
CA GLY A 179 -11.98 -1.09 7.80
C GLY A 179 -12.07 -1.64 6.37
N ILE A 180 -11.98 -0.77 5.36
CA ILE A 180 -11.99 -1.14 3.94
C ILE A 180 -10.67 -0.79 3.30
N LEU A 181 -10.05 -1.79 2.67
CA LEU A 181 -8.78 -1.68 1.97
C LEU A 181 -8.98 -1.94 0.49
N ARG A 182 -8.79 -0.92 -0.34
CA ARG A 182 -8.83 -1.08 -1.79
C ARG A 182 -7.51 -1.66 -2.25
N GLN A 183 -7.59 -2.79 -2.92
CA GLN A 183 -6.41 -3.45 -3.48
C GLN A 183 -6.82 -4.19 -4.74
N GLU A 184 -6.05 -4.03 -5.80
CA GLU A 184 -6.27 -4.73 -7.05
C GLU A 184 -6.01 -6.23 -6.87
N LEU A 185 -6.82 -7.08 -7.54
CA LEU A 185 -6.83 -8.54 -7.37
C LEU A 185 -5.45 -9.17 -7.48
N VAL A 186 -4.75 -8.89 -8.58
CA VAL A 186 -3.45 -9.52 -8.85
C VAL A 186 -2.37 -9.05 -7.88
N SER A 187 -2.52 -7.86 -7.30
CA SER A 187 -1.62 -7.35 -6.27
C SER A 187 -1.73 -8.09 -4.93
N MET A 188 -2.84 -8.82 -4.69
CA MET A 188 -3.03 -9.63 -3.47
C MET A 188 -2.36 -11.01 -3.57
N ILE A 189 -2.13 -11.51 -4.79
CA ILE A 189 -1.68 -12.88 -5.03
C ILE A 189 -0.29 -13.16 -4.46
N PRO A 190 0.74 -12.32 -4.66
CA PRO A 190 2.11 -12.62 -4.23
C PRO A 190 2.22 -13.03 -2.77
N VAL A 191 1.56 -12.28 -1.87
CA VAL A 191 1.60 -12.50 -0.42
C VAL A 191 1.00 -13.86 -0.02
N ASN A 192 0.04 -14.38 -0.80
CA ASN A 192 -0.64 -15.65 -0.51
C ASN A 192 0.07 -16.88 -1.12
N LEU A 193 1.17 -16.69 -1.85
CA LEU A 193 1.93 -17.79 -2.42
C LEU A 193 2.89 -18.43 -1.40
N ILE A 194 3.18 -17.77 -0.29
CA ILE A 194 4.03 -18.26 0.80
C ILE A 194 3.21 -18.34 2.09
N ASP A 195 3.58 -19.28 2.95
CA ASP A 195 2.95 -19.40 4.27
C ASP A 195 3.69 -18.45 5.23
N ILE A 196 2.96 -17.47 5.76
CA ILE A 196 3.48 -16.46 6.69
C ILE A 196 3.08 -16.81 8.11
N GLU A 197 4.02 -16.76 9.05
CA GLU A 197 3.80 -16.98 10.49
C GLU A 197 3.84 -15.64 11.28
N GLU A 198 3.21 -15.62 12.45
CA GLU A 198 3.15 -14.41 13.31
C GLU A 198 4.53 -14.00 13.86
N SER A 199 5.50 -14.91 13.81
CA SER A 199 6.87 -14.69 14.29
C SER A 199 7.88 -14.34 13.22
N ASP A 200 7.48 -14.29 11.95
CA ASP A 200 8.36 -14.07 10.81
C ASP A 200 9.03 -12.69 10.82
N ILE A 201 10.23 -12.63 10.27
CA ILE A 201 10.92 -11.40 9.90
C ILE A 201 10.72 -11.22 8.40
N ILE A 202 9.98 -10.19 8.01
CA ILE A 202 9.60 -9.95 6.62
C ILE A 202 10.16 -8.60 6.17
N LEU A 203 10.82 -8.57 5.01
CA LEU A 203 11.30 -7.36 4.37
C LEU A 203 10.50 -7.10 3.08
N ASP A 204 9.76 -6.01 3.04
CA ASP A 204 9.11 -5.49 1.83
C ASP A 204 9.99 -4.37 1.28
N MET A 205 10.72 -4.65 0.19
CA MET A 205 11.81 -3.79 -0.29
C MET A 205 11.34 -2.53 -1.03
N CYS A 206 10.12 -2.57 -1.62
CA CYS A 206 9.52 -1.47 -2.39
C CYS A 206 8.03 -1.34 -1.99
N ALA A 207 7.81 -1.03 -0.70
CA ALA A 207 6.53 -1.29 -0.03
C ALA A 207 5.38 -0.35 -0.41
N ALA A 208 5.67 0.92 -0.80
CA ALA A 208 4.60 1.90 -1.03
C ALA A 208 3.68 1.52 -2.21
N PRO A 209 2.38 1.73 -2.06
CA PRO A 209 1.68 2.49 -1.02
C PRO A 209 1.43 1.74 0.30
N GLY A 210 1.76 0.44 0.41
CA GLY A 210 1.68 -0.32 1.65
C GLY A 210 0.59 -1.39 1.70
N ASN A 211 -0.17 -1.61 0.65
CA ASN A 211 -1.28 -2.57 0.63
C ASN A 211 -0.83 -4.02 0.85
N LYS A 212 0.30 -4.45 0.26
CA LYS A 212 0.88 -5.77 0.50
C LYS A 212 1.39 -5.91 1.93
N THR A 213 2.03 -4.86 2.44
CA THR A 213 2.51 -4.80 3.84
C THR A 213 1.36 -4.95 4.84
N ILE A 214 0.21 -4.28 4.62
CA ILE A 214 -0.98 -4.44 5.48
C ILE A 214 -1.56 -5.85 5.35
N GLN A 215 -1.58 -6.44 4.16
CA GLN A 215 -2.03 -7.82 3.97
C GLN A 215 -1.17 -8.81 4.78
N ILE A 216 0.14 -8.62 4.82
CA ILE A 216 1.05 -9.40 5.67
C ILE A 216 0.72 -9.19 7.15
N LEU A 217 0.53 -7.93 7.57
CA LEU A 217 0.17 -7.60 8.94
C LEU A 217 -1.13 -8.29 9.36
N GLU A 218 -2.14 -8.34 8.49
CA GLU A 218 -3.40 -9.05 8.76
C GLU A 218 -3.19 -10.53 8.97
N ILE A 219 -2.42 -11.20 8.09
CA ILE A 219 -2.12 -12.64 8.22
C ILE A 219 -1.40 -12.92 9.54
N MET A 220 -0.35 -12.13 9.85
CA MET A 220 0.39 -12.28 11.11
C MET A 220 -0.50 -12.05 12.33
N SER A 221 -1.38 -11.05 12.28
CA SER A 221 -2.29 -10.71 13.37
C SER A 221 -3.37 -11.77 13.55
N GLU A 222 -3.92 -12.33 12.47
CA GLU A 222 -4.89 -13.42 12.53
C GLU A 222 -4.28 -14.68 13.13
N LYS A 223 -3.08 -15.07 12.69
CA LYS A 223 -2.37 -16.23 13.26
C LYS A 223 -2.03 -16.05 14.75
N ALA A 224 -1.63 -14.84 15.14
CA ALA A 224 -1.37 -14.51 16.54
C ALA A 224 -2.66 -14.57 17.38
N ARG A 225 -3.77 -14.02 16.86
CA ARG A 225 -5.08 -14.07 17.53
C ARG A 225 -5.54 -15.50 17.76
N ASN A 226 -5.38 -16.37 16.77
CA ASN A 226 -5.72 -17.81 16.90
C ASN A 226 -4.90 -18.52 18.01
N LYS A 227 -3.76 -17.94 18.41
CA LYS A 227 -2.92 -18.38 19.52
C LYS A 227 -3.14 -17.56 20.81
N ASN A 228 -4.13 -16.65 20.84
CA ASN A 228 -4.37 -15.70 21.93
C ASN A 228 -3.13 -14.85 22.27
N THR A 229 -2.37 -14.41 21.25
CA THR A 229 -1.16 -13.62 21.43
C THR A 229 -1.15 -12.40 20.49
N LEU A 230 -0.17 -11.52 20.68
CA LEU A 230 0.15 -10.46 19.71
C LEU A 230 1.22 -10.96 18.73
N PRO A 231 1.26 -10.44 17.47
CA PRO A 231 2.31 -10.78 16.52
C PRO A 231 3.69 -10.54 17.12
N SER A 232 4.52 -11.57 17.12
CA SER A 232 5.86 -11.53 17.74
C SER A 232 6.96 -11.14 16.76
N GLY A 233 6.75 -11.34 15.43
CA GLY A 233 7.67 -11.04 14.35
C GLY A 233 7.80 -9.56 14.02
N VAL A 234 8.38 -9.23 12.85
CA VAL A 234 8.56 -7.86 12.37
C VAL A 234 8.42 -7.76 10.86
N ILE A 235 7.81 -6.67 10.40
CA ILE A 235 7.72 -6.29 8.99
C ILE A 235 8.55 -5.02 8.78
N ILE A 236 9.55 -5.10 7.92
CA ILE A 236 10.39 -3.97 7.51
C ILE A 236 9.86 -3.49 6.16
N ALA A 237 9.17 -2.36 6.15
CA ALA A 237 8.57 -1.77 4.96
C ALA A 237 9.46 -0.63 4.46
N ASN A 238 10.20 -0.88 3.38
CA ASN A 238 11.14 0.06 2.79
C ASN A 238 10.55 0.76 1.56
N GLU A 239 10.86 2.02 1.38
CA GLU A 239 10.49 2.82 0.20
C GLU A 239 11.57 3.87 -0.06
N LEU A 240 11.96 4.04 -1.33
CA LEU A 240 13.01 4.97 -1.72
C LEU A 240 12.53 6.43 -1.69
N ASP A 241 11.32 6.70 -2.14
CA ASP A 241 10.75 8.05 -2.18
C ASP A 241 10.27 8.49 -0.80
N ASP A 242 10.78 9.61 -0.31
CA ASP A 242 10.49 10.13 1.03
C ASP A 242 9.01 10.47 1.23
N LYS A 243 8.37 11.10 0.23
CA LYS A 243 6.93 11.46 0.28
C LYS A 243 6.07 10.21 0.32
N ARG A 244 6.38 9.19 -0.51
CA ARG A 244 5.66 7.90 -0.51
C ARG A 244 5.89 7.15 0.80
N ALA A 245 7.11 7.15 1.35
CA ALA A 245 7.42 6.55 2.65
C ALA A 245 6.65 7.24 3.79
N GLY A 246 6.57 8.58 3.78
CA GLY A 246 5.78 9.37 4.73
C GLY A 246 4.30 9.05 4.66
N ASN A 247 3.71 9.01 3.45
CA ASN A 247 2.31 8.65 3.23
C ASN A 247 2.01 7.23 3.72
N MET A 248 2.89 6.26 3.40
CA MET A 248 2.79 4.88 3.85
C MET A 248 2.85 4.77 5.38
N ALA A 249 3.75 5.51 6.02
CA ALA A 249 3.83 5.56 7.48
C ALA A 249 2.56 6.14 8.12
N HIS A 250 1.91 7.11 7.47
CA HIS A 250 0.61 7.63 7.88
C HIS A 250 -0.51 6.59 7.69
N PHE A 251 -0.54 5.92 6.55
CA PHE A 251 -1.49 4.86 6.25
C PHE A 251 -1.44 3.73 7.28
N PHE A 252 -0.25 3.27 7.67
CA PHE A 252 -0.12 2.20 8.68
C PHE A 252 -0.58 2.59 10.08
N LYS A 253 -0.65 3.88 10.41
CA LYS A 253 -0.99 4.35 11.77
C LYS A 253 -2.28 3.77 12.33
N ALA A 254 -3.25 3.52 11.48
CA ALA A 254 -4.57 3.06 11.86
C ALA A 254 -4.74 1.53 11.89
N HIS A 255 -3.69 0.78 11.54
CA HIS A 255 -3.74 -0.68 11.41
C HIS A 255 -3.01 -1.41 12.56
N PHE A 256 -2.91 -0.79 13.73
CA PHE A 256 -2.26 -1.36 14.94
C PHE A 256 -0.82 -1.90 14.70
N PRO A 257 0.07 -1.13 14.09
CA PRO A 257 1.35 -1.62 13.58
C PRO A 257 2.40 -1.82 14.69
N ILE A 258 2.19 -2.73 15.64
CA ILE A 258 3.17 -3.00 16.73
C ILE A 258 4.45 -3.64 16.21
N ASN A 259 4.39 -4.28 15.04
CA ASN A 259 5.46 -5.05 14.43
C ASN A 259 5.90 -4.50 13.06
N ILE A 260 5.52 -3.26 12.71
CA ILE A 260 5.97 -2.61 11.47
C ILE A 260 7.03 -1.55 11.77
N VAL A 261 8.08 -1.53 10.97
CA VAL A 261 9.02 -0.41 10.84
C VAL A 261 9.04 0.08 9.40
N VAL A 262 8.86 1.38 9.20
CA VAL A 262 8.95 2.03 7.89
C VAL A 262 10.33 2.63 7.75
N THR A 263 11.03 2.27 6.67
CA THR A 263 12.36 2.78 6.35
C THR A 263 12.36 3.47 5.00
N ASN A 264 13.26 4.44 4.84
CA ASN A 264 13.42 5.19 3.59
C ASN A 264 14.86 5.05 3.11
N ASN A 265 15.12 3.96 2.37
CA ASN A 265 16.46 3.63 1.88
C ASN A 265 16.37 3.11 0.44
N ASN A 266 17.49 3.20 -0.28
CA ASN A 266 17.59 2.58 -1.61
C ASN A 266 17.64 1.05 -1.48
N ALA A 267 16.67 0.37 -2.08
CA ALA A 267 16.58 -1.10 -2.09
C ALA A 267 17.75 -1.79 -2.78
N GLU A 268 18.40 -1.15 -3.77
CA GLU A 268 19.57 -1.69 -4.45
C GLU A 268 20.77 -1.85 -3.50
N THR A 269 20.89 -0.96 -2.51
CA THR A 269 22.07 -0.85 -1.62
C THR A 269 21.70 -0.95 -0.14
N LEU A 270 20.50 -1.45 0.17
CA LEU A 270 20.07 -1.65 1.56
C LEU A 270 21.09 -2.51 2.29
N PRO A 271 21.62 -2.06 3.46
CA PRO A 271 22.60 -2.82 4.22
C PRO A 271 22.11 -4.21 4.61
N ILE A 272 23.01 -5.20 4.53
CA ILE A 272 22.67 -6.61 4.81
C ILE A 272 22.75 -6.87 6.31
N PHE A 273 21.78 -7.60 6.86
CA PHE A 273 21.84 -8.09 8.24
C PHE A 273 22.97 -9.10 8.39
N GLU A 274 23.97 -8.80 9.24
CA GLU A 274 25.13 -9.67 9.44
C GLU A 274 24.72 -10.95 10.18
N ASP A 275 23.94 -10.82 11.25
CA ASP A 275 23.46 -11.95 12.05
C ASP A 275 22.28 -12.65 11.38
N GLU A 276 22.44 -13.93 11.07
CA GLU A 276 21.43 -14.80 10.43
C GLU A 276 20.10 -14.84 11.20
N ASN A 277 20.12 -14.69 12.55
CA ASN A 277 18.93 -14.69 13.38
C ASN A 277 18.01 -13.48 13.17
N TYR A 278 18.55 -12.41 12.57
CA TYR A 278 17.84 -11.17 12.26
C TYR A 278 17.62 -10.95 10.78
N ARG A 279 18.08 -11.88 9.93
CA ARG A 279 17.78 -11.85 8.50
C ARG A 279 16.31 -12.16 8.24
N PRO A 280 15.68 -11.46 7.28
CA PRO A 280 14.34 -11.80 6.83
C PRO A 280 14.27 -13.23 6.32
N ASN A 281 13.29 -13.98 6.79
CA ASN A 281 12.95 -15.29 6.24
C ASN A 281 12.02 -15.20 5.02
N ILE A 282 11.38 -14.02 4.84
CA ILE A 282 10.61 -13.70 3.64
C ILE A 282 11.01 -12.30 3.16
N VAL A 283 11.34 -12.18 1.85
CA VAL A 283 11.62 -10.90 1.21
C VAL A 283 10.65 -10.68 0.04
N ILE A 284 10.00 -9.54 0.02
CA ILE A 284 9.06 -9.15 -1.05
C ILE A 284 9.70 -8.04 -1.88
N CYS A 285 9.76 -8.27 -3.19
CA CYS A 285 10.32 -7.37 -4.18
C CYS A 285 9.23 -7.05 -5.22
N ASP A 286 8.27 -6.19 -4.86
CA ASP A 286 7.34 -5.59 -5.83
C ASP A 286 8.05 -4.39 -6.45
N VAL A 287 8.90 -4.68 -7.43
CA VAL A 287 9.91 -3.74 -7.90
C VAL A 287 9.32 -2.62 -8.76
N PRO A 288 9.94 -1.43 -8.81
CA PRO A 288 9.57 -0.41 -9.79
C PRO A 288 9.71 -0.98 -11.20
N CYS A 289 8.69 -0.74 -12.03
CA CYS A 289 8.61 -1.28 -13.39
C CYS A 289 7.93 -0.29 -14.33
N SER A 290 7.91 -0.59 -15.64
CA SER A 290 7.23 0.22 -16.65
C SER A 290 5.72 0.35 -16.44
N GLY A 291 5.12 -0.59 -15.71
CA GLY A 291 3.69 -0.63 -15.46
C GLY A 291 2.84 -0.94 -16.69
N ASP A 292 3.43 -1.44 -17.76
CA ASP A 292 2.77 -1.69 -19.06
C ASP A 292 1.66 -2.76 -19.00
N GLY A 293 1.59 -3.52 -17.92
CA GLY A 293 0.48 -4.41 -17.61
C GLY A 293 -0.73 -3.72 -16.98
N THR A 294 -0.63 -2.43 -16.64
CA THR A 294 -1.69 -1.66 -15.94
C THR A 294 -2.50 -0.76 -16.87
N LEU A 295 -2.70 -1.17 -18.12
CA LEU A 295 -3.40 -0.36 -19.12
C LEU A 295 -4.82 0.02 -18.72
N ARG A 296 -5.50 -0.82 -17.96
CA ARG A 296 -6.88 -0.57 -17.50
C ARG A 296 -6.91 0.52 -16.43
N LYS A 297 -5.93 0.51 -15.55
CA LYS A 297 -5.78 1.43 -14.42
C LYS A 297 -5.13 2.74 -14.85
N ASN A 298 -4.04 2.66 -15.63
CA ASN A 298 -3.24 3.82 -16.00
C ASN A 298 -3.43 4.21 -17.47
N LYS A 299 -4.31 5.18 -17.70
CA LYS A 299 -4.60 5.72 -19.04
C LYS A 299 -3.38 6.39 -19.69
N MET A 300 -2.45 6.91 -18.90
CA MET A 300 -1.24 7.57 -19.43
C MET A 300 -0.29 6.58 -20.07
N ILE A 301 -0.17 5.37 -19.55
CA ILE A 301 0.64 4.31 -20.17
C ILE A 301 0.11 3.98 -21.55
N ARG A 302 -1.20 3.87 -21.74
CA ARG A 302 -1.79 3.65 -23.07
C ARG A 302 -1.32 4.69 -24.11
N LYS A 303 -1.16 5.94 -23.69
CA LYS A 303 -0.83 7.08 -24.58
C LYS A 303 0.67 7.36 -24.71
N LYS A 304 1.44 7.07 -23.65
CA LYS A 304 2.85 7.50 -23.53
C LYS A 304 3.84 6.34 -23.45
N TRP A 305 3.37 5.10 -23.53
CA TRP A 305 4.25 3.93 -23.44
C TRP A 305 5.37 3.98 -24.47
N LYS A 306 6.56 3.61 -24.06
CA LYS A 306 7.78 3.54 -24.87
C LYS A 306 8.58 2.29 -24.47
N ILE A 307 9.35 1.76 -25.40
CA ILE A 307 10.23 0.60 -25.20
C ILE A 307 11.25 0.88 -24.10
N GLU A 308 11.76 2.10 -24.05
CA GLU A 308 12.80 2.54 -23.13
C GLU A 308 12.37 2.36 -21.67
N PHE A 309 11.09 2.43 -21.34
CA PHE A 309 10.60 2.28 -19.96
C PHE A 309 10.98 0.93 -19.35
N GLY A 310 10.86 -0.17 -20.10
CA GLY A 310 11.28 -1.48 -19.64
C GLY A 310 12.81 -1.65 -19.61
N LEU A 311 13.50 -1.09 -20.60
CA LEU A 311 14.97 -1.16 -20.68
C LEU A 311 15.65 -0.41 -19.52
N GLU A 312 15.12 0.76 -19.13
CA GLU A 312 15.65 1.58 -18.04
C GLU A 312 15.51 0.90 -16.67
N ASN A 313 14.43 0.18 -16.44
CA ASN A 313 14.16 -0.50 -15.17
C ASN A 313 14.96 -1.79 -14.96
N HIS A 314 15.28 -2.51 -16.03
CA HIS A 314 15.86 -3.86 -15.98
C HIS A 314 17.07 -3.96 -15.02
N PHE A 315 18.01 -3.04 -15.10
CA PHE A 315 19.23 -3.10 -14.30
C PHE A 315 18.99 -2.81 -12.82
N THR A 316 18.10 -1.86 -12.52
CA THR A 316 17.63 -1.59 -11.14
C THR A 316 16.92 -2.81 -10.55
N GLN A 317 16.07 -3.46 -11.33
CA GLN A 317 15.36 -4.68 -10.92
C GLN A 317 16.31 -5.83 -10.59
N ILE A 318 17.36 -6.04 -11.41
CA ILE A 318 18.42 -7.03 -11.11
C ILE A 318 19.10 -6.71 -9.78
N LYS A 319 19.50 -5.46 -9.54
CA LYS A 319 20.18 -5.07 -8.29
C LYS A 319 19.30 -5.24 -7.06
N ILE A 320 18.02 -4.89 -7.18
CA ILE A 320 17.06 -5.07 -6.07
C ILE A 320 16.90 -6.56 -5.77
N LEU A 321 16.70 -7.40 -6.79
CA LEU A 321 16.54 -8.85 -6.60
C LEU A 321 17.84 -9.51 -6.09
N ASP A 322 19.00 -9.06 -6.57
CA ASP A 322 20.30 -9.49 -6.07
C ASP A 322 20.46 -9.18 -4.56
N ASN A 323 20.13 -7.95 -4.18
CA ASN A 323 20.18 -7.56 -2.77
C ASN A 323 19.15 -8.36 -1.94
N ALA A 324 17.96 -8.64 -2.48
CA ALA A 324 16.94 -9.45 -1.82
C ALA A 324 17.44 -10.87 -1.50
N ILE A 325 18.12 -11.54 -2.46
CA ILE A 325 18.72 -12.86 -2.24
C ILE A 325 19.76 -12.80 -1.10
N ARG A 326 20.57 -11.74 -1.08
CA ARG A 326 21.60 -11.55 -0.04
C ARG A 326 21.01 -11.23 1.33
N GLN A 327 19.90 -10.48 1.38
CA GLN A 327 19.15 -10.15 2.61
C GLN A 327 18.46 -11.37 3.22
N CYS A 328 17.92 -12.24 2.37
CA CYS A 328 17.12 -13.36 2.79
C CYS A 328 17.94 -14.34 3.64
N LYS A 329 17.33 -14.88 4.68
CA LYS A 329 17.85 -15.97 5.48
C LYS A 329 18.02 -17.24 4.63
N ASN A 330 18.95 -18.11 5.00
CA ASN A 330 19.01 -19.45 4.42
C ASN A 330 17.71 -20.20 4.73
N ASP A 331 17.24 -21.01 3.79
CA ASP A 331 15.94 -21.67 3.79
C ASP A 331 14.74 -20.70 3.77
N GLY A 332 14.98 -19.46 3.36
CA GLY A 332 13.96 -18.42 3.23
C GLY A 332 13.43 -18.25 1.81
N TYR A 333 12.42 -17.38 1.66
CA TYR A 333 11.74 -17.18 0.40
C TYR A 333 11.82 -15.73 -0.07
N ILE A 334 11.95 -15.56 -1.38
CA ILE A 334 11.91 -14.25 -2.04
C ILE A 334 10.76 -14.25 -3.06
N ILE A 335 9.92 -13.23 -3.01
CA ILE A 335 8.87 -13.01 -3.99
C ILE A 335 9.28 -11.83 -4.86
N TYR A 336 9.56 -12.07 -6.12
CA TYR A 336 9.75 -11.04 -7.12
C TYR A 336 8.44 -10.83 -7.87
N SER A 337 7.97 -9.58 -7.99
CA SER A 337 6.76 -9.26 -8.73
C SER A 337 6.85 -7.92 -9.44
N THR A 338 6.13 -7.82 -10.57
CA THR A 338 5.96 -6.60 -11.35
C THR A 338 4.54 -6.49 -11.90
N CYS A 339 4.09 -5.28 -12.15
CA CYS A 339 2.90 -5.03 -12.97
C CYS A 339 3.25 -4.81 -14.45
N ALA A 340 4.42 -5.30 -14.91
CA ALA A 340 4.83 -5.30 -16.30
C ALA A 340 4.52 -6.64 -16.99
N ILE A 341 4.30 -6.59 -18.31
CA ILE A 341 4.17 -7.79 -19.15
C ILE A 341 5.43 -8.05 -19.99
N ASN A 342 6.37 -7.10 -19.98
CA ASN A 342 7.62 -7.17 -20.74
C ASN A 342 8.57 -8.22 -20.15
N PRO A 343 9.01 -9.24 -20.93
CA PRO A 343 9.93 -10.26 -20.42
C PRO A 343 11.30 -9.69 -20.01
N ILE A 344 11.68 -8.51 -20.51
CA ILE A 344 12.92 -7.84 -20.11
C ILE A 344 12.91 -7.45 -18.63
N GLU A 345 11.74 -7.08 -18.10
CA GLU A 345 11.54 -6.72 -16.70
C GLU A 345 11.18 -7.93 -15.82
N ASN A 346 10.87 -9.05 -16.43
CA ASN A 346 10.32 -10.25 -15.81
C ASN A 346 11.31 -11.40 -15.87
N GLU A 347 11.15 -12.31 -16.83
CA GLU A 347 11.96 -13.53 -16.92
C GLU A 347 13.46 -13.24 -17.14
N ALA A 348 13.82 -12.17 -17.85
CA ALA A 348 15.23 -11.83 -18.06
C ALA A 348 15.94 -11.45 -16.74
N VAL A 349 15.24 -10.73 -15.86
CA VAL A 349 15.74 -10.41 -14.51
C VAL A 349 15.90 -11.67 -13.69
N VAL A 350 14.86 -12.51 -13.66
CA VAL A 350 14.89 -13.78 -12.92
C VAL A 350 15.97 -14.71 -13.46
N CYS A 351 16.08 -14.86 -14.79
CA CYS A 351 17.09 -15.70 -15.43
C CYS A 351 18.52 -15.26 -15.07
N ALA A 352 18.80 -13.95 -15.13
CA ALA A 352 20.12 -13.43 -14.78
C ALA A 352 20.49 -13.73 -13.31
N ILE A 353 19.54 -13.67 -12.41
CA ILE A 353 19.75 -13.99 -10.98
C ILE A 353 19.89 -15.50 -10.77
N MET A 354 19.06 -16.32 -11.44
CA MET A 354 19.19 -17.79 -11.39
C MET A 354 20.54 -18.26 -11.91
N GLU A 355 21.06 -17.66 -12.99
CA GLU A 355 22.40 -17.96 -13.51
C GLU A 355 23.49 -17.54 -12.52
N LYS A 356 23.37 -16.38 -11.88
CA LYS A 356 24.35 -15.87 -10.92
C LYS A 356 24.49 -16.76 -9.69
N TYR A 357 23.38 -17.23 -9.14
CA TYR A 357 23.35 -18.02 -7.90
C TYR A 357 23.25 -19.53 -8.13
N ASN A 358 22.93 -19.94 -9.35
CA ASN A 358 22.89 -21.33 -9.81
C ASN A 358 22.17 -22.27 -8.79
N ASP A 359 22.87 -23.29 -8.29
CA ASP A 359 22.30 -24.32 -7.39
C ASP A 359 21.97 -23.83 -5.97
N GLU A 360 22.32 -22.58 -5.63
CA GLU A 360 22.06 -22.02 -4.28
C GLU A 360 20.63 -21.52 -4.11
N ILE A 361 19.92 -21.30 -5.21
CA ILE A 361 18.51 -20.88 -5.23
C ILE A 361 17.69 -21.75 -6.19
N GLU A 362 16.37 -21.73 -6.04
CA GLU A 362 15.47 -22.43 -6.94
C GLU A 362 14.12 -21.73 -7.09
N LEU A 363 13.48 -21.85 -8.26
CA LEU A 363 12.15 -21.37 -8.53
C LEU A 363 11.09 -22.35 -8.06
N ILE A 364 10.17 -21.89 -7.22
CA ILE A 364 9.11 -22.71 -6.64
C ILE A 364 7.89 -22.75 -7.55
N ASN A 365 7.36 -23.94 -7.78
CA ASN A 365 6.11 -24.12 -8.50
C ASN A 365 4.88 -23.85 -7.64
N CYS A 366 4.25 -22.69 -7.87
CA CYS A 366 3.05 -22.27 -7.15
C CYS A 366 1.73 -22.60 -7.88
N SER A 367 1.77 -23.40 -8.94
CA SER A 367 0.59 -23.72 -9.79
C SER A 367 -0.57 -24.32 -9.01
N LYS A 368 -0.30 -25.13 -7.98
CA LYS A 368 -1.35 -25.69 -7.11
C LYS A 368 -2.05 -24.59 -6.32
N LYS A 369 -1.28 -23.72 -5.63
CA LYS A 369 -1.85 -22.61 -4.85
C LYS A 369 -2.72 -21.69 -5.72
N LEU A 370 -2.27 -21.38 -6.94
CA LEU A 370 -3.04 -20.55 -7.89
C LEU A 370 -4.35 -21.19 -8.32
N ARG A 371 -4.35 -22.51 -8.61
CA ARG A 371 -5.57 -23.24 -8.90
C ARG A 371 -6.54 -23.28 -7.72
N ASP A 372 -6.01 -23.50 -6.51
CA ASP A 372 -6.80 -23.48 -5.28
C ASP A 372 -7.43 -22.08 -5.04
N MET A 373 -6.73 -21.01 -5.45
CA MET A 373 -7.23 -19.64 -5.44
C MET A 373 -8.21 -19.32 -6.57
N ASN A 374 -8.43 -20.25 -7.53
CA ASN A 374 -9.22 -20.04 -8.75
C ASN A 374 -8.68 -18.89 -9.63
N ILE A 375 -7.36 -18.72 -9.70
CA ILE A 375 -6.68 -17.75 -10.57
C ILE A 375 -6.20 -18.44 -11.83
N LYS A 376 -6.58 -17.89 -12.99
CA LYS A 376 -6.04 -18.29 -14.29
C LYS A 376 -4.66 -17.66 -14.45
N PHE A 377 -3.70 -18.47 -14.85
CA PHE A 377 -2.31 -18.04 -15.02
C PHE A 377 -1.66 -18.81 -16.17
N ARG A 378 -0.56 -18.27 -16.65
CA ARG A 378 0.34 -18.93 -17.60
C ARG A 378 1.73 -19.08 -17.01
N GLU A 379 2.44 -20.07 -17.50
CA GLU A 379 3.85 -20.29 -17.20
C GLU A 379 4.72 -19.14 -17.72
N GLY A 380 5.87 -18.93 -17.10
CA GLY A 380 6.87 -17.98 -17.56
C GLY A 380 7.43 -18.33 -18.94
N LEU A 381 7.88 -17.32 -19.66
CA LEU A 381 8.54 -17.48 -20.95
C LEU A 381 9.93 -18.06 -20.76
N ILE A 382 10.29 -19.01 -21.61
CA ILE A 382 11.62 -19.63 -21.61
C ILE A 382 12.56 -19.03 -22.69
N LYS A 383 12.01 -18.25 -23.60
CA LYS A 383 12.73 -17.54 -24.65
C LYS A 383 12.01 -16.28 -25.05
N TRP A 384 12.77 -15.25 -25.41
CA TRP A 384 12.27 -13.99 -25.94
C TRP A 384 13.31 -13.35 -26.86
N LYS A 385 12.88 -12.32 -27.57
CA LYS A 385 13.76 -11.43 -28.35
C LYS A 385 13.79 -10.07 -27.69
N VAL A 386 14.90 -9.39 -27.85
CA VAL A 386 15.07 -8.01 -27.36
C VAL A 386 14.94 -7.06 -28.55
N CYS A 387 14.07 -6.07 -28.40
CA CYS A 387 14.00 -4.96 -29.35
C CYS A 387 15.15 -4.00 -29.06
N VAL A 388 16.05 -3.82 -30.03
CA VAL A 388 17.27 -3.04 -29.84
C VAL A 388 17.23 -1.68 -30.51
N ASP A 389 16.35 -1.49 -31.51
CA ASP A 389 16.22 -0.26 -32.27
C ASP A 389 14.94 -0.29 -33.12
N MET A 390 14.67 0.82 -33.81
CA MET A 390 13.67 0.91 -34.87
C MET A 390 14.34 1.32 -36.18
N ASP A 391 13.91 0.74 -37.30
CA ASP A 391 14.36 1.16 -38.63
C ASP A 391 13.73 2.50 -39.08
N LYS A 392 14.11 2.96 -40.28
CA LYS A 392 13.61 4.21 -40.85
C LYS A 392 12.10 4.18 -41.11
N ASP A 393 11.52 3.00 -41.30
CA ASP A 393 10.11 2.74 -41.55
C ASP A 393 9.32 2.49 -40.26
N LYS A 394 9.96 2.70 -39.09
CA LYS A 394 9.42 2.47 -37.75
C LYS A 394 9.12 1.02 -37.40
N ASN A 395 9.77 0.05 -38.10
CA ASN A 395 9.69 -1.35 -37.70
C ASN A 395 10.73 -1.65 -36.63
N TYR A 396 10.36 -2.51 -35.69
CA TYR A 396 11.23 -2.92 -34.59
C TYR A 396 12.35 -3.85 -35.07
N ILE A 397 13.57 -3.58 -34.64
CA ILE A 397 14.73 -4.45 -34.89
C ILE A 397 14.91 -5.37 -33.68
N TRP A 398 14.59 -6.65 -33.89
CA TRP A 398 14.68 -7.68 -32.85
C TRP A 398 15.99 -8.45 -32.93
N LYS A 399 16.58 -8.76 -31.76
CA LYS A 399 17.79 -9.58 -31.63
C LYS A 399 17.54 -10.70 -30.63
N GLU A 400 18.18 -11.86 -30.88
CA GLU A 400 18.17 -13.02 -30.00
C GLU A 400 19.44 -13.11 -29.14
N LYS A 401 20.53 -12.47 -29.58
CA LYS A 401 21.82 -12.49 -28.88
C LYS A 401 22.39 -11.08 -28.74
N TYR A 402 23.05 -10.83 -27.62
CA TYR A 402 23.70 -9.54 -27.37
C TYR A 402 24.84 -9.28 -28.38
N SER A 403 25.57 -10.31 -28.80
CA SER A 403 26.63 -10.21 -29.83
C SER A 403 26.16 -9.60 -31.17
N ASP A 404 24.85 -9.67 -31.43
CA ASP A 404 24.27 -9.18 -32.68
C ASP A 404 23.87 -7.69 -32.59
N VAL A 405 24.06 -7.07 -31.42
CA VAL A 405 23.75 -5.62 -31.19
C VAL A 405 24.91 -4.78 -31.69
N LYS A 406 24.79 -4.27 -32.93
CA LYS A 406 25.84 -3.46 -33.58
C LYS A 406 25.96 -2.04 -33.05
N ASN A 407 24.83 -1.45 -32.60
CA ASN A 407 24.75 -0.07 -32.13
C ASN A 407 23.96 0.01 -30.83
N ASN A 408 24.63 0.18 -29.71
CA ASN A 408 24.00 0.43 -28.41
C ASN A 408 24.23 1.90 -28.03
N ARG A 409 23.71 2.83 -28.85
CA ARG A 409 23.95 4.28 -28.68
C ARG A 409 23.39 4.82 -27.36
N SER A 410 22.27 4.28 -26.89
CA SER A 410 21.65 4.67 -25.63
C SER A 410 22.37 4.11 -24.41
N GLY A 411 23.18 3.06 -24.56
CA GLY A 411 23.75 2.28 -23.45
C GLY A 411 22.69 1.53 -22.62
N LEU A 412 21.41 1.57 -23.02
CA LEU A 412 20.31 0.93 -22.28
C LEU A 412 20.28 -0.58 -22.45
N ILE A 413 20.71 -1.08 -23.63
CA ILE A 413 20.72 -2.52 -23.91
C ILE A 413 21.83 -3.20 -23.13
N LYS A 414 21.48 -4.17 -22.30
CA LYS A 414 22.40 -4.96 -21.47
C LYS A 414 22.40 -6.42 -21.89
N GLU A 415 23.52 -7.08 -21.68
CA GLU A 415 23.68 -8.51 -21.99
C GLU A 415 22.66 -9.37 -21.25
N THR A 416 22.40 -9.07 -19.99
CA THR A 416 21.42 -9.76 -19.13
C THR A 416 19.99 -9.75 -19.66
N MET A 417 19.61 -8.81 -20.54
CA MET A 417 18.31 -8.79 -21.22
C MET A 417 18.11 -9.96 -22.20
N PHE A 418 19.22 -10.56 -22.66
CA PHE A 418 19.26 -11.70 -23.58
C PHE A 418 19.42 -13.04 -22.87
N HIS A 419 19.58 -13.03 -21.54
CA HIS A 419 19.66 -14.23 -20.74
C HIS A 419 18.34 -14.99 -20.79
N ASN A 420 18.43 -16.20 -21.34
CA ASN A 420 17.34 -17.15 -21.48
C ASN A 420 17.93 -18.57 -21.49
N ILE A 421 17.09 -19.60 -21.63
CA ILE A 421 17.55 -20.98 -21.57
C ILE A 421 18.62 -21.35 -22.63
N TYR A 422 18.69 -20.62 -23.73
CA TYR A 422 19.71 -20.89 -24.78
C TYR A 422 21.06 -20.31 -24.39
N THR A 423 21.10 -19.12 -23.80
CA THR A 423 22.34 -18.55 -23.23
C THR A 423 22.88 -19.43 -22.12
N TYR A 424 22.02 -19.88 -21.21
CA TYR A 424 22.40 -20.79 -20.14
C TYR A 424 23.03 -22.08 -20.68
N LYS A 425 22.39 -22.73 -21.64
CA LYS A 425 22.93 -23.96 -22.28
C LYS A 425 24.30 -23.76 -22.94
N ASN A 426 24.51 -22.62 -23.59
CA ASN A 426 25.79 -22.29 -24.23
C ASN A 426 26.92 -22.08 -23.22
N ASN A 427 26.60 -21.51 -22.05
CA ASN A 427 27.56 -21.25 -20.97
C ASN A 427 27.84 -22.50 -20.11
N HIS A 428 26.97 -23.51 -20.15
CA HIS A 428 27.05 -24.74 -19.38
C HIS A 428 26.93 -26.00 -20.28
N PRO A 429 27.90 -26.24 -21.21
CA PRO A 429 27.81 -27.32 -22.21
C PRO A 429 27.81 -28.73 -21.62
N SER A 430 28.34 -28.92 -20.39
CA SER A 430 28.36 -30.23 -19.71
C SER A 430 26.99 -30.68 -19.20
N ALA A 431 26.00 -29.80 -19.21
CA ALA A 431 24.65 -30.15 -18.86
C ALA A 431 24.01 -30.95 -20.01
N LEU A 432 24.05 -32.27 -19.92
CA LEU A 432 23.30 -33.23 -20.77
C LEU A 432 21.80 -33.05 -20.56
N PHE A 433 21.27 -31.88 -21.00
CA PHE A 433 19.88 -31.55 -20.79
C PHE A 433 18.97 -32.32 -21.72
N LYS A 434 18.36 -33.35 -21.18
CA LYS A 434 17.07 -33.87 -21.68
C LYS A 434 15.93 -32.88 -21.42
N PHE A 435 16.16 -31.83 -20.63
CA PHE A 435 15.15 -30.88 -20.18
C PHE A 435 15.11 -29.62 -21.04
N THR A 436 13.93 -29.15 -21.33
CA THR A 436 13.68 -27.94 -22.12
C THR A 436 13.85 -26.65 -21.33
N ASP A 437 13.86 -26.71 -19.98
CA ASP A 437 13.93 -25.57 -19.07
C ASP A 437 14.78 -25.89 -17.84
N PRO A 438 16.13 -25.72 -17.91
CA PRO A 438 17.03 -26.08 -16.83
C PRO A 438 16.97 -25.15 -15.62
N LEU A 439 16.46 -23.94 -15.76
CA LEU A 439 16.28 -22.95 -14.67
C LEU A 439 14.87 -22.97 -14.10
N ASN A 440 14.00 -23.84 -14.62
CA ASN A 440 12.59 -23.90 -14.23
C ASN A 440 11.85 -22.55 -14.41
N LEU A 441 12.18 -21.75 -15.44
CA LEU A 441 11.54 -20.47 -15.72
C LEU A 441 10.02 -20.60 -15.94
N ARG A 442 9.55 -21.79 -16.33
CA ARG A 442 8.10 -22.10 -16.40
C ARG A 442 7.40 -22.03 -15.06
N ASN A 443 8.13 -22.07 -13.93
CA ASN A 443 7.56 -21.85 -12.60
C ASN A 443 7.26 -20.36 -12.31
N CYS A 444 7.76 -19.43 -13.14
CA CYS A 444 7.29 -18.06 -13.11
C CYS A 444 5.82 -17.99 -13.55
N ILE A 445 5.11 -17.03 -13.06
CA ILE A 445 3.66 -16.89 -13.19
C ILE A 445 3.37 -15.60 -13.98
N ARG A 446 2.58 -15.74 -15.03
CA ARG A 446 2.04 -14.62 -15.79
C ARG A 446 0.52 -14.60 -15.67
N ILE A 447 -0.03 -13.46 -15.31
CA ILE A 447 -1.47 -13.22 -15.19
C ILE A 447 -1.85 -12.16 -16.22
N TYR A 448 -2.87 -12.43 -17.03
CA TYR A 448 -3.30 -11.54 -18.08
C TYR A 448 -4.72 -11.00 -17.82
N SER A 449 -4.93 -9.76 -18.25
CA SER A 449 -6.16 -8.99 -17.96
C SER A 449 -7.44 -9.64 -18.49
N HIS A 450 -7.40 -10.25 -19.67
CA HIS A 450 -8.55 -10.88 -20.31
C HIS A 450 -8.96 -12.21 -19.66
N GLU A 451 -8.06 -12.84 -18.89
CA GLU A 451 -8.33 -14.13 -18.24
C GLU A 451 -9.01 -14.01 -16.87
N ASN A 452 -8.72 -12.91 -16.13
CA ASN A 452 -9.16 -12.75 -14.73
C ASN A 452 -9.98 -11.48 -14.47
N ASN A 453 -10.29 -10.68 -15.47
CA ASN A 453 -10.91 -9.35 -15.33
C ASN A 453 -10.11 -8.43 -14.37
N SER A 454 -8.77 -8.46 -14.47
CA SER A 454 -7.79 -7.75 -13.64
C SER A 454 -6.83 -6.93 -14.52
N ASP A 455 -5.84 -6.29 -13.94
CA ASP A 455 -4.62 -5.89 -14.65
C ASP A 455 -3.73 -7.11 -14.91
N CYS A 456 -2.63 -6.93 -15.66
CA CYS A 456 -1.63 -7.97 -15.83
C CYS A 456 -0.62 -7.93 -14.68
N PHE A 457 -0.03 -9.10 -14.39
CA PHE A 457 0.95 -9.21 -13.32
C PHE A 457 1.96 -10.34 -13.59
N PHE A 458 3.16 -10.18 -13.08
CA PHE A 458 4.21 -11.21 -13.11
C PHE A 458 4.67 -11.54 -11.69
N ILE A 459 4.92 -12.83 -11.41
CA ILE A 459 5.40 -13.29 -10.11
C ILE A 459 6.43 -14.40 -10.31
N ALA A 460 7.53 -14.35 -9.57
CA ALA A 460 8.46 -15.44 -9.37
C ALA A 460 8.69 -15.65 -7.87
N VAL A 461 8.51 -16.87 -7.40
CA VAL A 461 8.80 -17.27 -6.02
C VAL A 461 10.12 -18.04 -6.02
N ILE A 462 11.10 -17.53 -5.29
CA ILE A 462 12.44 -18.08 -5.21
C ILE A 462 12.67 -18.58 -3.79
N HIS A 463 13.17 -19.79 -3.65
CA HIS A 463 13.63 -20.36 -2.40
C HIS A 463 15.16 -20.29 -2.34
N LYS A 464 15.69 -19.77 -1.25
CA LYS A 464 17.12 -19.73 -0.97
C LYS A 464 17.51 -20.97 -0.16
N LYS A 465 18.33 -21.82 -0.75
CA LYS A 465 18.70 -23.10 -0.13
C LYS A 465 19.67 -22.94 1.04
N ASN A 466 19.73 -23.94 1.90
CA ASN A 466 20.60 -23.95 3.09
C ASN A 466 22.10 -23.92 2.79
N ASN A 467 22.52 -24.30 1.58
CA ASN A 467 23.91 -24.32 1.15
C ASN A 467 24.44 -22.96 0.62
N PHE A 468 23.67 -21.90 0.76
CA PHE A 468 24.04 -20.56 0.29
C PHE A 468 25.29 -20.04 1.04
N ASN A 469 26.36 -19.75 0.29
CA ASN A 469 27.62 -19.25 0.84
C ASN A 469 27.78 -17.74 0.57
N SER A 470 27.45 -16.92 1.55
CA SER A 470 27.54 -15.46 1.46
C SER A 470 28.97 -14.95 1.19
N ASN A 471 30.01 -15.69 1.56
CA ASN A 471 31.43 -15.28 1.40
C ASN A 471 31.93 -15.35 -0.04
N THR A 472 31.35 -16.22 -0.86
CA THR A 472 31.73 -16.34 -2.28
C THR A 472 31.18 -15.19 -3.12
N HIS A 473 30.06 -14.63 -2.75
CA HIS A 473 29.33 -13.60 -3.52
C HIS A 473 29.73 -12.15 -3.15
N ASN A 474 30.32 -11.93 -1.98
CA ASN A 474 30.79 -10.59 -1.58
C ASN A 474 32.05 -10.10 -2.38
N LYS A 475 32.78 -10.96 -3.04
CA LYS A 475 34.00 -10.59 -3.76
C LYS A 475 33.78 -10.19 -5.22
N ASN A 476 32.65 -10.47 -5.83
CA ASN A 476 32.40 -10.31 -7.27
C ASN A 476 31.32 -9.26 -7.61
N SER A 477 31.21 -8.14 -6.88
CA SER A 477 30.31 -7.04 -7.27
C SER A 477 30.91 -6.21 -8.43
N HIS A 478 31.10 -6.83 -9.61
CA HIS A 478 31.53 -6.10 -10.82
C HIS A 478 30.39 -5.46 -11.62
N TYR A 479 29.41 -4.86 -10.94
CA TYR A 479 28.46 -3.97 -11.60
C TYR A 479 28.70 -2.51 -11.17
N SER A 480 29.91 -2.01 -11.36
CA SER A 480 30.21 -0.60 -11.20
C SER A 480 29.95 0.15 -12.51
N VAL A 481 28.81 0.85 -12.57
CA VAL A 481 28.59 1.90 -13.57
C VAL A 481 28.46 3.21 -12.80
N PRO A 482 29.09 4.31 -13.25
CA PRO A 482 29.03 5.60 -12.57
C PRO A 482 27.58 6.10 -12.47
N LEU A 483 27.17 6.46 -11.27
CA LEU A 483 25.88 7.07 -10.98
C LEU A 483 25.79 8.43 -11.68
N ASN A 484 24.82 8.58 -12.55
CA ASN A 484 24.42 9.88 -13.08
C ASN A 484 23.20 10.34 -12.27
N GLU A 485 23.46 11.17 -11.26
CA GLU A 485 22.48 11.59 -10.23
C GLU A 485 21.34 12.49 -10.74
N ASN A 486 21.31 12.84 -12.03
CA ASN A 486 20.43 13.89 -12.53
C ASN A 486 19.16 13.43 -13.26
N LYS A 487 18.79 12.11 -13.24
CA LYS A 487 17.63 11.62 -14.01
C LYS A 487 16.43 11.09 -13.21
N MET A 488 16.44 11.17 -11.88
CA MET A 488 15.33 10.64 -11.07
C MET A 488 14.14 11.61 -10.84
N LYS A 489 14.07 12.72 -11.56
CA LYS A 489 13.03 13.75 -11.30
C LYS A 489 11.72 13.61 -12.06
N THR A 490 11.50 12.58 -12.87
CA THR A 490 10.35 12.54 -13.79
C THR A 490 9.26 11.51 -13.47
N ILE A 491 9.36 10.74 -12.39
CA ILE A 491 8.32 9.74 -12.02
C ILE A 491 7.40 10.25 -10.89
N GLY A 492 7.72 11.38 -10.29
CA GLY A 492 6.97 11.96 -9.15
C GLY A 492 5.67 12.71 -9.49
N GLU A 493 5.38 12.94 -10.76
CA GLU A 493 4.20 13.74 -11.17
C GLU A 493 2.91 12.91 -11.31
N ASP A 494 2.99 11.57 -11.20
CA ASP A 494 1.84 10.68 -11.44
C ASP A 494 0.98 10.40 -10.20
N LEU A 495 1.25 11.02 -9.04
CA LEU A 495 0.50 10.77 -7.81
C LEU A 495 -0.80 11.60 -7.72
N GLU A 496 -0.85 12.76 -8.36
CA GLU A 496 -2.09 13.54 -8.46
C GLU A 496 -3.10 12.80 -9.34
N ASP A 497 -2.66 12.17 -10.43
CA ASP A 497 -3.49 11.33 -11.30
C ASP A 497 -4.00 10.05 -10.60
N PHE A 498 -3.29 9.54 -9.59
CA PHE A 498 -3.70 8.36 -8.81
C PHE A 498 -4.78 8.70 -7.79
N MET A 499 -4.77 9.89 -7.22
CA MET A 499 -5.82 10.39 -6.33
C MET A 499 -7.10 10.68 -7.13
N ASP A 500 -6.98 11.20 -8.34
CA ASP A 500 -8.09 11.41 -9.27
C ASP A 500 -8.72 10.09 -9.74
N PHE A 501 -7.91 9.04 -9.92
CA PHE A 501 -8.40 7.69 -10.24
C PHE A 501 -9.25 7.09 -9.12
N LEU A 502 -8.96 7.41 -7.86
CA LEU A 502 -9.76 6.94 -6.73
C LEU A 502 -11.11 7.65 -6.65
N GLY A 503 -11.41 8.63 -7.52
CA GLY A 503 -12.63 9.42 -7.49
C GLY A 503 -12.73 10.25 -6.21
N ILE A 504 -11.60 10.56 -5.60
CA ILE A 504 -11.48 11.54 -4.52
C ILE A 504 -11.34 12.88 -5.23
N GLU A 505 -12.46 13.45 -5.64
CA GLU A 505 -12.49 14.85 -6.02
C GLU A 505 -12.00 15.67 -4.83
N ASN A 506 -10.90 16.37 -5.01
CA ASN A 506 -10.46 17.44 -4.11
C ASN A 506 -11.39 18.67 -4.22
N ASP A 507 -12.69 18.47 -4.14
CA ASP A 507 -13.68 19.56 -4.20
C ASP A 507 -14.16 20.04 -2.83
N GLU A 508 -13.65 19.50 -1.76
CA GLU A 508 -13.56 20.26 -0.54
C GLU A 508 -12.10 20.68 -0.37
N LYS A 509 -11.79 21.94 -0.72
CA LYS A 509 -10.80 22.66 0.06
C LYS A 509 -11.18 22.38 1.51
N MET A 510 -10.55 21.38 2.09
CA MET A 510 -10.47 21.32 3.54
C MET A 510 -10.13 22.75 3.95
N PRO A 511 -10.90 23.43 4.78
CA PRO A 511 -10.47 24.69 5.33
C PRO A 511 -9.05 24.43 5.81
N ASP A 512 -8.16 25.34 5.51
CA ASP A 512 -6.76 25.31 5.94
C ASP A 512 -6.68 25.00 7.44
N ASN A 513 -6.92 23.75 7.81
CA ASN A 513 -6.66 23.16 9.12
C ASN A 513 -5.19 22.79 9.25
N ASN A 514 -4.33 23.57 8.61
CA ASN A 514 -2.91 23.62 8.87
C ASN A 514 -2.57 24.09 10.29
N ASN A 515 -3.58 24.29 11.17
CA ASN A 515 -3.31 24.97 12.45
C ASN A 515 -3.48 24.14 13.72
N ILE A 516 -3.81 22.85 13.73
CA ILE A 516 -4.00 22.20 15.04
C ILE A 516 -3.26 20.87 15.28
N ASP A 517 -2.93 20.03 14.28
CA ASP A 517 -2.26 18.73 14.55
C ASP A 517 -0.91 18.49 13.87
N ASN A 518 -0.53 19.33 12.89
CA ASN A 518 0.84 19.31 12.33
C ASN A 518 1.87 20.09 13.19
N ASN A 519 1.40 20.83 14.20
CA ASN A 519 2.30 21.61 15.05
C ASN A 519 3.12 20.76 16.02
N ASP A 520 2.68 19.54 16.38
CA ASP A 520 3.48 18.71 17.28
C ASP A 520 4.69 18.10 16.57
N ASP A 521 4.55 17.67 15.31
CA ASP A 521 5.67 17.15 14.54
C ASP A 521 6.50 18.29 13.90
N LYS A 522 5.86 19.43 13.53
CA LYS A 522 6.57 20.62 13.04
C LYS A 522 7.25 21.43 14.16
N ASN A 523 6.71 21.42 15.38
CA ASN A 523 7.37 22.06 16.51
C ASN A 523 8.57 21.26 17.04
N GLU A 524 8.58 19.92 16.91
CA GLU A 524 9.81 19.15 17.14
C GLU A 524 10.90 19.52 16.11
N ILE A 525 10.54 19.72 14.84
CA ILE A 525 11.47 20.15 13.78
C ILE A 525 11.90 21.62 13.95
N LYS A 526 10.98 22.53 14.32
CA LYS A 526 11.31 23.95 14.51
C LYS A 526 12.12 24.24 15.79
N LEU A 527 11.96 23.42 16.85
CA LEU A 527 12.81 23.53 18.04
C LEU A 527 14.24 23.02 17.75
N GLU A 528 14.42 22.11 16.82
CA GLU A 528 15.73 21.70 16.34
C GLU A 528 16.37 22.77 15.42
N GLU A 529 15.61 23.48 14.59
CA GLU A 529 16.13 24.56 13.74
C GLU A 529 16.54 25.82 14.51
N ASN A 530 15.85 26.17 15.60
CA ASN A 530 16.20 27.34 16.42
C ASN A 530 17.41 27.14 17.35
N ASN A 531 17.80 25.86 17.60
CA ASN A 531 19.02 25.54 18.34
C ASN A 531 20.26 25.34 17.45
N ILE A 532 20.11 25.40 16.11
CA ILE A 532 21.19 25.15 15.14
C ILE A 532 21.96 26.43 14.76
N SER A 533 21.48 27.63 15.18
CA SER A 533 22.14 28.90 14.80
C SER A 533 23.41 29.24 15.60
N ASP A 534 23.71 28.58 16.73
CA ASP A 534 24.85 28.93 17.55
C ASP A 534 25.95 27.86 17.78
N GLU A 535 25.79 26.64 17.20
CA GLU A 535 26.81 25.58 17.33
C GLU A 535 27.15 24.86 16.03
N LYS A 536 27.58 25.62 15.03
CA LYS A 536 28.05 25.05 13.75
C LYS A 536 29.53 24.63 13.76
N GLN A 537 30.06 24.05 14.85
CA GLN A 537 31.42 23.45 14.81
C GLN A 537 31.68 22.27 15.76
N LYS A 538 30.65 21.45 16.13
CA LYS A 538 30.89 20.11 16.70
C LYS A 538 29.80 19.16 16.24
N SER A 539 29.89 18.68 15.03
CA SER A 539 28.97 17.72 14.51
C SER A 539 29.70 16.52 13.93
N SER A 540 29.42 15.33 14.39
CA SER A 540 29.30 14.11 13.60
C SER A 540 28.85 12.89 14.41
N GLU A 541 29.00 12.90 15.74
CA GLU A 541 28.55 11.76 16.57
C GLU A 541 27.30 12.07 17.40
N GLU A 542 27.01 13.31 17.75
CA GLU A 542 25.84 13.68 18.57
C GLU A 542 24.55 13.74 17.75
N ASP A 543 24.55 14.09 16.46
CA ASP A 543 23.36 14.12 15.59
C ASP A 543 22.80 12.73 15.27
N LEU A 544 23.61 11.68 15.35
CA LEU A 544 23.18 10.28 15.25
C LEU A 544 22.43 9.77 16.48
N ILE A 545 22.56 10.46 17.62
CA ILE A 545 21.94 10.08 18.90
C ILE A 545 20.44 10.42 18.94
N PHE A 546 19.96 11.39 18.16
CA PHE A 546 18.59 11.93 18.24
C PHE A 546 17.46 11.07 17.63
N LYS A 547 17.76 10.01 16.88
CA LYS A 547 16.74 9.12 16.29
C LYS A 547 16.59 7.77 16.98
N LYS A 548 17.21 7.55 18.13
CA LYS A 548 17.29 6.25 18.80
C LYS A 548 16.05 5.97 19.65
N TYR A 549 15.39 4.83 19.40
CA TYR A 549 14.37 4.32 20.33
C TYR A 549 15.03 3.67 21.54
N VAL A 550 14.58 4.05 22.73
CA VAL A 550 15.09 3.57 24.02
C VAL A 550 13.94 2.96 24.81
N LYS A 551 14.19 1.88 25.53
CA LYS A 551 13.18 1.30 26.43
C LYS A 551 12.74 2.32 27.47
N ILE A 552 11.43 2.40 27.75
CA ILE A 552 10.89 3.33 28.75
C ILE A 552 11.45 3.03 30.15
N SER A 553 11.81 1.79 30.44
CA SER A 553 12.45 1.39 31.70
C SER A 553 13.82 2.05 31.95
N SER A 554 14.45 2.61 30.90
CA SER A 554 15.66 3.44 31.05
C SER A 554 15.37 4.82 31.65
N TYR A 555 14.10 5.18 31.80
CA TYR A 555 13.63 6.42 32.41
C TYR A 555 12.75 6.10 33.63
N PRO A 556 13.35 5.87 34.82
CA PRO A 556 12.67 5.32 35.98
C PRO A 556 11.43 6.09 36.44
N GLU A 557 11.45 7.42 36.38
CA GLU A 557 10.31 8.26 36.80
C GLU A 557 9.09 8.00 35.91
N SER A 558 9.22 8.18 34.58
CA SER A 558 8.13 7.93 33.64
C SER A 558 7.65 6.48 33.67
N TYR A 559 8.56 5.52 33.85
CA TYR A 559 8.24 4.11 33.97
C TYR A 559 7.43 3.82 35.24
N ASN A 560 7.89 4.28 36.39
CA ASN A 560 7.25 4.06 37.70
C ASN A 560 5.88 4.73 37.75
N ASP A 561 5.73 5.93 37.20
CA ASP A 561 4.45 6.63 37.11
C ASP A 561 3.43 5.82 36.30
N LEU A 562 3.81 5.29 35.14
CA LEU A 562 2.95 4.45 34.34
C LEU A 562 2.53 3.18 35.08
N MET A 563 3.51 2.48 35.72
CA MET A 563 3.28 1.25 36.46
C MET A 563 2.32 1.47 37.62
N LYS A 564 2.51 2.58 38.38
CA LYS A 564 1.66 2.93 39.52
C LYS A 564 0.25 3.34 39.12
N TYR A 565 0.13 4.15 38.06
CA TYR A 565 -1.17 4.69 37.62
C TYR A 565 -2.07 3.61 37.02
N PHE A 566 -1.58 2.86 36.03
CA PHE A 566 -2.36 1.82 35.36
C PHE A 566 -2.34 0.46 36.11
N LYS A 567 -1.51 0.29 37.15
CA LYS A 567 -1.38 -0.94 37.96
C LYS A 567 -1.28 -2.19 37.07
N PHE A 568 -0.29 -2.24 36.17
CA PHE A 568 -0.16 -3.33 35.20
C PHE A 568 -0.16 -4.71 35.87
N LYS A 569 -1.08 -5.59 35.44
CA LYS A 569 -1.25 -6.98 35.95
C LYS A 569 -0.07 -7.88 35.58
N ASN A 570 0.56 -7.65 34.42
CA ASN A 570 1.67 -8.43 33.91
C ASN A 570 2.75 -7.51 33.33
N GLY A 571 3.99 -7.64 33.82
CA GLY A 571 5.11 -6.85 33.37
C GLY A 571 5.67 -7.22 31.99
N LEU A 572 5.15 -8.26 31.31
CA LEU A 572 5.72 -8.75 30.06
C LEU A 572 5.58 -7.70 28.94
N LEU A 573 4.41 -7.08 28.80
CA LEU A 573 4.14 -6.11 27.74
C LEU A 573 4.91 -4.81 27.95
N VAL A 574 5.13 -4.40 29.18
CA VAL A 574 5.83 -3.16 29.54
C VAL A 574 7.30 -3.21 29.10
N ARG A 575 7.90 -4.39 28.98
CA ARG A 575 9.27 -4.58 28.47
C ARG A 575 9.42 -4.20 26.99
N HIS A 576 8.31 -4.06 26.28
CA HIS A 576 8.25 -3.70 24.87
C HIS A 576 7.79 -2.25 24.63
N LEU A 577 7.76 -1.42 25.68
CA LEU A 577 7.50 0.00 25.60
C LEU A 577 8.80 0.79 25.34
N PHE A 578 8.75 1.66 24.34
CA PHE A 578 9.88 2.46 23.88
C PHE A 578 9.50 3.93 23.74
N CYS A 579 10.46 4.82 23.89
CA CYS A 579 10.35 6.23 23.57
C CYS A 579 11.61 6.72 22.85
N LYS A 580 11.58 7.91 22.25
CA LYS A 580 12.76 8.47 21.57
C LYS A 580 13.74 9.11 22.56
N ARG A 581 13.22 9.76 23.62
CA ARG A 581 13.98 10.42 24.70
C ARG A 581 13.08 10.54 25.94
N GLU A 582 13.63 10.89 27.08
CA GLU A 582 12.89 11.04 28.34
C GLU A 582 11.76 12.06 28.26
N SER A 583 11.99 13.18 27.57
CA SER A 583 10.95 14.21 27.33
C SER A 583 9.96 13.88 26.23
N SER A 584 9.98 12.63 25.69
CA SER A 584 9.13 12.25 24.55
C SER A 584 7.66 12.47 24.82
N GLN A 585 6.98 13.02 23.82
CA GLN A 585 5.53 13.19 23.83
C GLN A 585 4.79 11.87 23.61
N LYS A 586 5.47 10.82 23.13
CA LYS A 586 4.88 9.55 22.69
C LYS A 586 5.66 8.36 23.24
N ILE A 587 4.93 7.32 23.70
CA ILE A 587 5.48 6.02 24.05
C ILE A 587 4.92 5.01 23.06
N PHE A 588 5.79 4.15 22.56
CA PHE A 588 5.51 3.17 21.50
C PHE A 588 5.50 1.76 22.09
N LEU A 589 4.59 0.93 21.59
CA LEU A 589 4.62 -0.52 21.81
C LEU A 589 5.24 -1.18 20.57
N PHE A 590 6.20 -2.06 20.80
CA PHE A 590 6.85 -2.87 19.78
C PHE A 590 6.52 -4.35 19.97
N SER A 591 6.53 -5.13 18.89
CA SER A 591 6.55 -6.59 18.97
C SER A 591 7.86 -7.07 19.62
N LYS A 592 7.91 -8.35 20.00
CA LYS A 592 9.12 -8.93 20.59
C LYS A 592 10.32 -8.78 19.64
N LYS A 593 10.18 -9.21 18.39
CA LYS A 593 11.28 -9.16 17.41
C LYS A 593 11.68 -7.73 17.06
N LEU A 594 10.73 -6.81 16.90
CA LEU A 594 11.05 -5.41 16.68
C LEU A 594 11.82 -4.80 17.85
N SER A 595 11.47 -5.15 19.09
CA SER A 595 12.18 -4.71 20.29
C SER A 595 13.64 -5.16 20.33
N GLU A 596 13.93 -6.34 19.78
CA GLU A 596 15.28 -6.88 19.66
C GLU A 596 16.05 -6.16 18.52
N MET A 597 15.39 -5.93 17.38
CA MET A 597 16.02 -5.43 16.15
C MET A 597 16.20 -3.92 16.07
N ILE A 598 15.48 -3.13 16.88
CA ILE A 598 15.50 -1.66 16.75
C ILE A 598 16.90 -1.06 16.94
N THR A 599 17.72 -1.63 17.81
CA THR A 599 19.12 -1.21 18.01
C THR A 599 20.01 -1.64 16.85
N ILE A 600 19.71 -2.76 16.20
CA ILE A 600 20.42 -3.26 15.02
C ILE A 600 20.16 -2.31 13.85
N PHE A 601 18.93 -1.90 13.62
CA PHE A 601 18.57 -0.94 12.59
C PHE A 601 19.34 0.38 12.74
N THR A 602 19.51 0.85 13.97
CA THR A 602 20.31 2.04 14.26
C THR A 602 21.80 1.84 13.93
N LYS A 603 22.37 0.68 14.30
CA LYS A 603 23.76 0.35 13.97
C LYS A 603 24.00 0.22 12.44
N MET A 604 23.00 -0.29 11.72
CA MET A 604 23.02 -0.39 10.25
C MET A 604 22.79 0.97 9.57
N ASN A 605 22.58 2.03 10.33
CA ASN A 605 22.27 3.37 9.82
C ASN A 605 21.06 3.42 8.88
N LEU A 606 20.02 2.62 9.17
CA LEU A 606 18.78 2.66 8.41
C LEU A 606 18.01 3.94 8.73
N ASN A 607 17.56 4.64 7.69
CA ASN A 607 16.69 5.79 7.84
C ASN A 607 15.28 5.35 8.23
N ILE A 608 14.94 5.41 9.52
CA ILE A 608 13.66 4.98 10.07
C ILE A 608 12.70 6.18 10.11
N ILE A 609 11.64 6.13 9.31
CA ILE A 609 10.57 7.13 9.31
C ILE A 609 9.64 6.90 10.52
N ARG A 610 9.24 5.64 10.74
CA ARG A 610 8.32 5.27 11.80
C ARG A 610 8.54 3.84 12.26
N SER A 611 8.25 3.57 13.54
CA SER A 611 8.34 2.24 14.11
C SER A 611 7.25 2.03 15.17
N GLY A 612 6.60 0.88 15.16
CA GLY A 612 5.63 0.47 16.15
C GLY A 612 4.38 1.35 16.30
N LEU A 613 3.59 1.04 17.31
CA LEU A 613 2.32 1.71 17.62
C LEU A 613 2.47 2.68 18.79
N VAL A 614 2.01 3.91 18.65
CA VAL A 614 1.93 4.87 19.77
C VAL A 614 0.80 4.44 20.69
N VAL A 615 1.16 4.00 21.91
CA VAL A 615 0.19 3.55 22.92
C VAL A 615 -0.07 4.57 24.01
N PHE A 616 0.88 5.45 24.32
CA PHE A 616 0.67 6.56 25.24
C PHE A 616 1.14 7.88 24.62
N LYS A 617 0.44 8.96 24.99
CA LYS A 617 0.79 10.35 24.65
C LYS A 617 0.87 11.18 25.91
N LYS A 618 1.83 12.11 25.94
CA LYS A 618 1.97 13.07 27.05
C LYS A 618 0.79 14.03 27.09
N GLU A 619 0.23 14.25 28.29
CA GLU A 619 -0.79 15.25 28.52
C GLU A 619 -0.16 16.64 28.68
N ARG A 620 -0.83 17.66 28.13
CA ARG A 620 -0.36 19.05 28.20
C ARG A 620 -0.85 19.78 29.44
N GLU A 621 -1.85 19.24 30.10
CA GLU A 621 -2.49 19.92 31.25
C GLU A 621 -1.76 19.60 32.56
N LYS A 622 -1.20 20.63 33.17
CA LYS A 622 -0.43 20.54 34.41
C LYS A 622 -1.26 20.14 35.65
N SER A 623 -2.60 20.22 35.54
CA SER A 623 -3.51 19.87 36.66
C SER A 623 -3.76 18.38 36.82
N ILE A 624 -3.27 17.55 35.89
CA ILE A 624 -3.46 16.10 35.88
C ILE A 624 -2.28 15.43 36.53
N LYS A 625 -2.55 14.48 37.44
CA LYS A 625 -1.53 13.74 38.19
C LYS A 625 -0.66 12.86 37.29
N MET A 626 -1.26 12.24 36.26
CA MET A 626 -0.55 11.37 35.33
C MET A 626 -0.09 12.14 34.09
N MET A 627 1.19 12.08 33.81
CA MET A 627 1.81 12.77 32.68
C MET A 627 1.40 12.19 31.31
N TYR A 628 1.04 10.89 31.23
CA TYR A 628 0.72 10.20 29.99
C TYR A 628 -0.71 9.65 30.01
N ARG A 629 -1.42 9.78 28.89
CA ARG A 629 -2.69 9.10 28.65
C ARG A 629 -2.53 7.97 27.65
N VAL A 630 -3.31 6.91 27.78
CA VAL A 630 -3.39 5.88 26.77
C VAL A 630 -4.07 6.42 25.50
N THR A 631 -3.61 6.01 24.34
CA THR A 631 -4.30 6.29 23.08
C THR A 631 -5.46 5.30 22.90
N HIS A 632 -6.43 5.61 22.05
CA HIS A 632 -7.53 4.69 21.76
C HIS A 632 -7.01 3.33 21.27
N TYR A 633 -6.08 3.31 20.32
CA TYR A 633 -5.46 2.08 19.83
C TYR A 633 -4.61 1.38 20.89
N GLY A 634 -3.98 2.15 21.77
CA GLY A 634 -3.26 1.60 22.92
C GLY A 634 -4.20 0.93 23.92
N ALA A 635 -5.35 1.53 24.17
CA ALA A 635 -6.37 0.94 25.06
C ALA A 635 -6.88 -0.40 24.52
N ILE A 636 -7.22 -0.46 23.23
CA ILE A 636 -7.68 -1.71 22.58
C ILE A 636 -6.68 -2.86 22.76
N LEU A 637 -5.38 -2.59 22.68
CA LEU A 637 -4.35 -3.63 22.83
C LEU A 637 -3.94 -3.92 24.26
N MET A 638 -4.17 -2.98 25.19
CA MET A 638 -3.56 -3.02 26.52
C MET A 638 -4.58 -3.05 27.66
N ALA A 639 -5.87 -2.90 27.41
CA ALA A 639 -6.89 -2.85 28.45
C ALA A 639 -6.81 -4.06 29.39
N ASP A 640 -6.66 -5.27 28.87
CA ASP A 640 -6.57 -6.50 29.65
C ASP A 640 -5.39 -6.55 30.61
N TYR A 641 -4.35 -5.77 30.31
CA TYR A 641 -3.14 -5.66 31.15
C TYR A 641 -3.24 -4.59 32.23
N PHE A 642 -4.28 -3.77 32.23
CA PHE A 642 -4.49 -2.76 33.28
C PHE A 642 -5.18 -3.38 34.50
N GLY A 643 -4.64 -3.10 35.68
CA GLY A 643 -5.24 -3.44 36.96
C GLY A 643 -5.84 -2.23 37.67
N GLY A 644 -5.71 -1.04 37.08
CA GLY A 644 -6.26 0.21 37.56
C GLY A 644 -6.63 1.15 36.41
N GLN A 645 -7.45 2.17 36.71
CA GLN A 645 -7.92 3.17 35.73
C GLN A 645 -8.73 2.55 34.59
N ILE A 646 -9.41 1.43 34.87
CA ILE A 646 -10.28 0.71 33.98
C ILE A 646 -11.60 0.45 34.68
N ILE A 647 -12.71 0.67 33.98
CA ILE A 647 -14.07 0.55 34.50
C ILE A 647 -14.88 -0.30 33.52
N GLU A 648 -15.37 -1.41 34.01
CA GLU A 648 -16.35 -2.22 33.32
C GLU A 648 -17.75 -1.70 33.62
N LEU A 649 -18.49 -1.41 32.57
CA LEU A 649 -19.84 -0.87 32.64
C LEU A 649 -20.84 -2.00 32.40
N ASP A 650 -21.82 -2.10 33.29
CA ASP A 650 -22.90 -3.11 33.17
C ASP A 650 -24.02 -2.64 32.21
N ARG A 651 -24.06 -1.33 31.90
CA ARG A 651 -25.07 -0.73 31.05
C ARG A 651 -24.49 0.31 30.11
N PRO A 652 -25.07 0.49 28.90
CA PRO A 652 -24.58 1.44 27.88
C PRO A 652 -24.90 2.90 28.19
N ASN A 653 -25.73 3.18 29.20
CA ASN A 653 -26.36 4.49 29.45
C ASN A 653 -25.32 5.62 29.55
N LEU A 654 -24.24 5.43 30.29
CA LEU A 654 -23.19 6.43 30.45
C LEU A 654 -22.55 6.78 29.12
N ILE A 655 -22.18 5.78 28.31
CA ILE A 655 -21.55 5.98 26.99
C ILE A 655 -22.54 6.67 26.03
N LYS A 656 -23.82 6.25 26.05
CA LYS A 656 -24.88 6.87 25.25
C LYS A 656 -25.04 8.35 25.59
N MET A 657 -25.13 8.70 26.87
CA MET A 657 -25.21 10.09 27.31
C MET A 657 -24.01 10.93 26.87
N MET A 658 -22.78 10.34 26.87
CA MET A 658 -21.58 11.02 26.38
C MET A 658 -21.62 11.22 24.86
N PHE A 659 -22.12 10.25 24.09
CA PHE A 659 -22.28 10.39 22.63
C PHE A 659 -23.38 11.37 22.23
N ASP A 660 -24.38 11.58 23.08
CA ASP A 660 -25.49 12.52 22.84
C ASP A 660 -25.12 13.96 23.23
N SER A 661 -24.03 14.14 23.95
CA SER A 661 -23.47 15.46 24.28
C SER A 661 -22.67 16.02 23.11
N ASP A 662 -22.77 17.32 22.84
CA ASP A 662 -22.10 18.02 21.73
C ASP A 662 -20.56 17.91 21.82
N ASP A 663 -20.00 17.97 23.03
CA ASP A 663 -18.59 17.95 23.33
C ASP A 663 -18.09 16.59 23.86
N LEU A 664 -18.94 15.54 23.81
CA LEU A 664 -18.64 14.20 24.35
C LEU A 664 -18.31 14.21 25.85
N SER A 665 -18.83 15.15 26.59
CA SER A 665 -18.62 15.25 28.04
C SER A 665 -19.91 15.15 28.83
N ILE A 666 -19.78 14.70 30.07
CA ILE A 666 -20.90 14.63 31.02
C ILE A 666 -20.44 15.18 32.37
N PRO A 667 -21.20 16.12 32.98
CA PRO A 667 -20.96 16.57 34.34
C PRO A 667 -21.15 15.44 35.36
N PHE A 668 -20.38 15.41 36.44
CA PHE A 668 -20.42 14.36 37.44
C PHE A 668 -21.75 14.27 38.19
N ASP A 669 -22.47 15.36 38.31
CA ASP A 669 -23.83 15.40 38.91
C ASP A 669 -24.90 14.73 38.05
N LYS A 670 -24.61 14.50 36.75
CA LYS A 670 -25.48 13.80 35.80
C LYS A 670 -25.13 12.35 35.59
N ILE A 671 -24.00 11.86 36.14
CA ILE A 671 -23.58 10.48 36.04
C ILE A 671 -24.41 9.63 37.02
N PRO A 672 -25.00 8.50 36.57
CA PRO A 672 -25.73 7.60 37.47
C PRO A 672 -24.83 7.17 38.65
N GLU A 673 -25.43 7.05 39.85
CA GLU A 673 -24.70 6.83 41.09
C GLU A 673 -23.83 5.54 41.11
N GLU A 674 -24.25 4.51 40.39
CA GLU A 674 -23.57 3.24 40.32
C GLU A 674 -22.22 3.38 39.54
N GLU A 675 -22.28 4.01 38.37
CA GLU A 675 -21.10 4.28 37.54
C GLU A 675 -20.20 5.37 38.17
N LYS A 676 -20.81 6.37 38.81
CA LYS A 676 -20.11 7.41 39.52
C LYS A 676 -19.24 6.85 40.63
N LYS A 677 -19.73 5.89 41.38
CA LYS A 677 -18.97 5.22 42.43
C LYS A 677 -17.72 4.52 41.88
N LYS A 678 -17.87 3.78 40.77
CA LYS A 678 -16.74 3.14 40.06
C LYS A 678 -15.74 4.21 39.55
N ILE A 679 -16.23 5.34 39.05
CA ILE A 679 -15.40 6.44 38.54
C ILE A 679 -14.64 7.12 39.69
N ASP A 680 -15.26 7.28 40.87
CA ASP A 680 -14.65 7.95 42.02
C ASP A 680 -13.47 7.16 42.59
N GLU A 681 -13.43 5.85 42.42
CA GLU A 681 -12.30 4.98 42.77
C GLU A 681 -11.07 5.21 41.87
N CYS A 682 -11.26 5.78 40.66
CA CYS A 682 -10.18 6.09 39.73
C CYS A 682 -9.53 7.45 40.06
N GLU A 683 -8.22 7.54 39.86
CA GLU A 683 -7.48 8.81 39.94
C GLU A 683 -7.90 9.77 38.79
N SER A 684 -7.73 11.08 39.01
CA SER A 684 -7.94 12.08 37.96
C SER A 684 -6.99 11.85 36.78
N GLY A 685 -7.50 12.01 35.55
CA GLY A 685 -6.75 11.77 34.32
C GLY A 685 -7.40 10.76 33.40
N CYS A 686 -6.61 9.89 32.80
CA CYS A 686 -7.05 8.93 31.80
C CYS A 686 -7.72 7.71 32.45
N ILE A 687 -8.94 7.39 31.99
CA ILE A 687 -9.69 6.19 32.39
C ILE A 687 -10.07 5.43 31.11
N VAL A 688 -10.10 4.12 31.18
CA VAL A 688 -10.62 3.25 30.10
C VAL A 688 -11.97 2.72 30.53
N LEU A 689 -13.00 2.94 29.71
CA LEU A 689 -14.33 2.39 29.88
C LEU A 689 -14.50 1.16 28.99
N LEU A 690 -14.97 0.08 29.55
CA LEU A 690 -15.32 -1.15 28.86
C LEU A 690 -16.82 -1.36 28.90
N TYR A 691 -17.41 -1.65 27.77
CA TYR A 691 -18.78 -2.12 27.64
C TYR A 691 -18.86 -3.08 26.46
N ASP A 692 -19.14 -4.33 26.71
CA ASP A 692 -19.12 -5.39 25.70
C ASP A 692 -17.80 -5.33 24.89
N ALA A 693 -17.86 -5.35 23.57
CA ALA A 693 -16.69 -5.24 22.70
C ALA A 693 -16.11 -3.81 22.61
N PHE A 694 -16.73 -2.81 23.25
CA PHE A 694 -16.31 -1.41 23.16
C PHE A 694 -15.29 -1.04 24.23
N ILE A 695 -14.12 -0.58 23.78
CA ILE A 695 -13.04 -0.08 24.63
C ILE A 695 -12.86 1.41 24.34
N LEU A 696 -13.21 2.24 25.30
CA LEU A 696 -13.29 3.69 25.14
C LEU A 696 -12.36 4.41 26.12
N VAL A 697 -11.58 5.34 25.61
CA VAL A 697 -10.71 6.18 26.44
C VAL A 697 -11.46 7.42 26.88
N SER A 698 -11.51 7.65 28.18
CA SER A 698 -12.13 8.82 28.79
C SER A 698 -11.14 9.58 29.67
N ARG A 699 -11.49 10.81 30.00
CA ARG A 699 -10.71 11.68 30.87
C ARG A 699 -11.59 12.15 32.05
N LYS A 700 -11.15 11.78 33.25
CA LYS A 700 -11.74 12.28 34.50
C LYS A 700 -11.13 13.64 34.84
N GLY A 701 -11.90 14.71 34.65
CA GLY A 701 -11.57 16.09 35.07
C GLY A 701 -12.01 16.38 36.52
N LYS A 702 -12.03 17.65 36.92
CA LYS A 702 -12.48 18.09 38.25
C LYS A 702 -14.01 18.01 38.43
N GLY A 703 -14.77 18.15 37.37
CA GLY A 703 -16.24 18.19 37.42
C GLY A 703 -16.91 17.48 36.26
N THR A 704 -16.17 16.90 35.32
CA THR A 704 -16.68 16.29 34.12
C THR A 704 -15.91 15.03 33.75
N LEU A 705 -16.60 14.08 33.13
CA LEU A 705 -16.03 12.97 32.42
C LEU A 705 -16.13 13.24 30.91
N HIS A 706 -15.01 13.18 30.20
CA HIS A 706 -14.94 13.49 28.77
C HIS A 706 -14.43 12.30 27.96
N LEU A 707 -15.15 11.92 26.89
CA LEU A 707 -14.79 10.82 26.01
C LEU A 707 -13.75 11.27 24.99
N MET A 708 -12.58 10.63 24.97
CA MET A 708 -11.44 11.00 24.14
C MET A 708 -11.34 10.11 22.92
N LEU A 709 -12.08 10.44 21.87
CA LEU A 709 -12.05 9.69 20.62
C LEU A 709 -11.00 10.24 19.65
N PRO A 710 -10.40 9.39 18.82
CA PRO A 710 -9.61 9.86 17.69
C PRO A 710 -10.49 10.63 16.70
N LYS A 711 -9.92 11.61 15.99
CA LYS A 711 -10.68 12.49 15.08
C LYS A 711 -11.51 11.72 14.03
N PHE A 712 -11.03 10.59 13.59
CA PHE A 712 -11.57 9.88 12.44
C PHE A 712 -12.70 8.90 12.72
N PRO A 713 -12.68 7.98 13.69
CA PRO A 713 -13.79 7.04 13.85
C PRO A 713 -14.94 7.54 14.76
N LYS A 714 -14.98 8.85 15.10
CA LYS A 714 -16.00 9.37 16.03
C LYS A 714 -17.44 9.03 15.59
N GLY A 715 -17.75 9.31 14.33
CA GLY A 715 -19.09 9.06 13.77
C GLY A 715 -19.39 7.56 13.65
N THR A 716 -18.43 6.82 13.14
CA THR A 716 -18.54 5.37 12.95
C THR A 716 -18.63 4.63 14.27
N LEU A 717 -17.81 5.01 15.26
CA LEU A 717 -17.86 4.41 16.59
C LEU A 717 -19.19 4.67 17.28
N LYS A 718 -19.73 5.90 17.21
CA LYS A 718 -21.09 6.22 17.70
C LYS A 718 -22.13 5.36 17.00
N LYS A 719 -22.07 5.23 15.69
CA LYS A 719 -23.01 4.44 14.88
C LYS A 719 -23.02 2.97 15.30
N TYR A 720 -21.85 2.33 15.38
CA TYR A 720 -21.74 0.93 15.77
C TYR A 720 -22.15 0.69 17.23
N PHE A 721 -21.79 1.61 18.12
CA PHE A 721 -22.24 1.56 19.50
C PHE A 721 -23.78 1.64 19.62
N LEU A 722 -24.41 2.61 18.93
CA LEU A 722 -25.86 2.77 18.96
C LEU A 722 -26.59 1.58 18.32
N ARG A 723 -26.01 0.96 17.30
CA ARG A 723 -26.53 -0.27 16.71
C ARG A 723 -26.47 -1.44 17.70
N ALA A 724 -25.30 -1.71 18.30
CA ALA A 724 -25.13 -2.79 19.27
C ALA A 724 -26.13 -2.71 20.43
N ILE A 725 -26.43 -1.50 20.94
CA ILE A 725 -27.39 -1.33 22.03
C ILE A 725 -28.87 -1.30 21.58
N SER A 726 -29.16 -1.27 20.27
CA SER A 726 -30.54 -1.36 19.74
C SER A 726 -30.97 -2.80 19.48
N ASP A 727 -30.00 -3.72 19.41
CA ASP A 727 -30.24 -5.14 19.19
C ASP A 727 -30.39 -5.90 20.52
N ASP A 728 -30.04 -5.25 21.66
CA ASP A 728 -30.37 -5.66 23.06
C ASP A 728 -31.72 -5.06 23.52
#